data_6f2e1ec2469171a7d9958ca4a48f91da
#
_entry.id   6f2e1ec2469171a7d9958ca4a48f91da
#
_cell.length_a   1.000
_cell.length_b   1.000
_cell.length_c   1.000
_cell.angle_alpha   90.00
_cell.angle_beta   90.00
_cell.angle_gamma   90.00
#
_symmetry.space_group_name_H-M   'P 1'
#
loop_
_entity.id
_entity.type
_entity.pdbx_description
1 polymer ?
#
loop_
_entity_poly.entity_id
_entity_poly.type
_entity_poly.pdbx_seq_one_letter_code
_entity_poly.pdbx_strand_id
1 'polypeptide(L)'
;MTAPVEVVPLEASPPGVHPAPEGPAPSLRQRLTGRSARRGWANVLLVLGVTLVALSQLHPSLLLANTTTAGGDTGAHVILPAFMRSHLLTHGQLTGWDPGWYDGFPVYTFYFPLPGLITVLFNSVLSYDVAFKLVTVLGTLLLPTCAWAFGRLARLRDPAPACLAAATLPFLFEPSFSIYGGNLLSTLAGEFSFSLSLSFALLFLGLVASGLRTGRHRALAAVLFAVTLLCHLIPALFALVGAGVWLLLDADTARGIRRGVRGRLARRRWSRRLAWSVVAGVVGVGLTAWWLIPFALGQAYTTDMGYTKVLGFPHLLFPASARWVLAADVVGVAAMVYRRNRVALFLVIMGGISAAVVCLDPTPKLYNVRFLPLWFLCAYLLAGYALAEAVAAVARWNRRRRLDHWVQVIRERLSLVQSLPWRPGDRVSRFRRPTPDSNPPGSVVGPLIALAAACLVVVPPLALPPASLSHIGITVGANQPSAWASWNYSGYERKPDYPEYRAVIQMMAKVGTDQGCGRSMWEYDPSLNRFGTTMALMLLPYWTNGCVDSMEGLLFESASTTPFHFINQNELSVTPSDAVVGLPYGGLNVPLGIEHLQQLGVRYLLASSITVEQAAAADPNVTQVASTGPWSTSYNGQALATTWKVYKIKDSSLVQPLANQPVVWKGVSPGQTSWLAPAVSWYDAPGRWSVVPAADGPSAWARVPVGDQQPTARSEPNTTVSSVSQTDNAISFHVDRVGTPVEVKVSYFPNWQASGANGPWRVAPNLMVVVPTSHDVTLHYASSGADRLGELITLLAVVAVVALVVADRRTRRARWIHTPPATR
;
A
#
# COMPACT_ATOMS: atom_id res chain seq x y z
N MET A 1 65.53 34.99 57.44
CA MET A 1 64.56 34.54 58.50
C MET A 1 63.53 33.69 57.84
N THR A 2 63.76 32.39 57.81
CA THR A 2 62.94 31.39 57.21
C THR A 2 62.22 30.62 58.34
N ALA A 3 60.90 30.62 58.30
CA ALA A 3 60.06 29.79 59.21
C ALA A 3 59.85 28.39 58.63
N PRO A 4 59.88 27.35 59.43
CA PRO A 4 59.71 25.96 58.90
C PRO A 4 58.31 25.60 58.61
N VAL A 5 58.11 24.83 57.55
CA VAL A 5 56.80 24.22 57.22
C VAL A 5 56.61 22.98 58.02
N GLU A 6 55.50 22.91 58.72
CA GLU A 6 55.04 21.76 59.49
C GLU A 6 54.42 20.71 58.59
N VAL A 7 54.96 19.49 58.58
CA VAL A 7 54.45 18.32 57.82
C VAL A 7 53.41 17.61 58.67
N VAL A 8 52.17 17.65 58.29
CA VAL A 8 51.07 16.87 58.85
C VAL A 8 51.17 15.42 58.35
N PRO A 9 51.07 14.38 59.18
CA PRO A 9 51.09 13.00 58.75
C PRO A 9 49.80 12.60 58.05
N LEU A 10 49.93 11.95 56.93
CA LEU A 10 48.84 11.31 56.18
C LEU A 10 48.22 10.18 57.03
N GLU A 11 46.96 10.31 57.41
CA GLU A 11 46.14 9.24 57.97
C GLU A 11 46.06 8.03 57.04
N ALA A 12 46.25 6.84 57.59
CA ALA A 12 46.17 5.55 56.87
C ALA A 12 44.76 5.28 56.34
N SER A 13 44.70 4.98 55.06
CA SER A 13 43.47 4.53 54.36
C SER A 13 42.89 3.29 55.04
N PRO A 14 41.54 3.19 55.17
CA PRO A 14 40.93 2.00 55.74
C PRO A 14 41.14 0.75 54.82
N PRO A 15 41.20 -0.46 55.39
CA PRO A 15 41.51 -1.68 54.63
C PRO A 15 40.49 -1.96 53.53
N GLY A 16 41.03 -2.27 52.34
CA GLY A 16 40.25 -2.48 51.08
C GLY A 16 39.16 -3.53 51.26
N VAL A 17 37.95 -3.12 50.88
CA VAL A 17 36.84 -4.07 50.66
C VAL A 17 37.18 -4.88 49.43
N HIS A 18 37.64 -6.12 49.58
CA HIS A 18 37.77 -7.08 48.50
C HIS A 18 36.42 -7.23 47.81
N PRO A 19 36.33 -7.08 46.45
CA PRO A 19 35.09 -7.37 45.74
C PRO A 19 34.79 -8.88 45.92
N ALA A 20 33.54 -9.17 46.24
CA ALA A 20 33.06 -10.55 46.34
C ALA A 20 33.33 -11.31 45.00
N PRO A 21 33.75 -12.57 45.04
CA PRO A 21 34.06 -13.32 43.83
C PRO A 21 32.84 -13.37 42.91
N GLU A 22 33.05 -12.99 41.66
CA GLU A 22 32.01 -13.09 40.63
C GLU A 22 31.60 -14.57 40.48
N GLY A 23 30.32 -14.85 40.73
CA GLY A 23 29.78 -16.19 40.52
C GLY A 23 29.95 -16.63 39.06
N PRO A 24 30.07 -17.94 38.79
CA PRO A 24 30.29 -18.46 37.43
C PRO A 24 29.24 -17.91 36.45
N ALA A 25 29.69 -17.54 35.23
CA ALA A 25 28.81 -17.04 34.18
C ALA A 25 27.63 -17.99 33.98
N PRO A 26 26.40 -17.50 33.87
CA PRO A 26 25.22 -18.37 33.78
C PRO A 26 25.34 -19.31 32.60
N SER A 27 25.14 -20.61 32.83
CA SER A 27 25.19 -21.68 31.81
C SER A 27 24.19 -21.40 30.68
N LEU A 28 24.41 -21.91 29.47
CA LEU A 28 23.49 -21.77 28.33
C LEU A 28 22.07 -22.18 28.73
N ARG A 29 21.91 -23.22 29.54
CA ARG A 29 20.62 -23.68 30.08
C ARG A 29 19.99 -22.63 30.99
N GLN A 30 20.75 -21.96 31.87
CA GLN A 30 20.25 -20.85 32.70
C GLN A 30 19.93 -19.61 31.89
N ARG A 31 20.66 -19.34 30.79
CA ARG A 31 20.35 -18.26 29.84
C ARG A 31 19.04 -18.55 29.08
N LEU A 32 18.76 -19.79 28.70
CA LEU A 32 17.56 -20.18 27.95
C LEU A 32 16.34 -20.40 28.86
N THR A 33 16.49 -20.79 30.13
CA THR A 33 15.41 -21.10 31.07
C THR A 33 15.20 -20.01 32.14
N GLY A 34 16.04 -19.01 32.17
CA GLY A 34 15.93 -17.90 33.12
C GLY A 34 14.61 -17.13 32.96
N ARG A 35 14.16 -16.45 34.01
CA ARG A 35 12.90 -15.66 34.03
C ARG A 35 12.79 -14.67 32.87
N SER A 36 13.88 -14.06 32.45
CA SER A 36 13.93 -13.12 31.32
C SER A 36 13.71 -13.83 29.97
N ALA A 37 14.28 -15.04 29.81
CA ALA A 37 14.12 -15.88 28.65
C ALA A 37 12.67 -16.40 28.51
N ARG A 38 12.07 -16.86 29.62
CA ARG A 38 10.66 -17.30 29.64
C ARG A 38 9.69 -16.20 29.17
N ARG A 39 9.97 -14.93 29.52
CA ARG A 39 9.20 -13.78 29.01
C ARG A 39 9.40 -13.56 27.52
N GLY A 40 10.64 -13.65 27.07
CA GLY A 40 10.96 -13.57 25.64
C GLY A 40 10.17 -14.61 24.85
N TRP A 41 10.21 -15.87 25.30
CA TRP A 41 9.47 -16.97 24.68
C TRP A 41 7.95 -16.76 24.70
N ALA A 42 7.38 -16.27 25.81
CA ALA A 42 5.95 -15.99 25.89
C ALA A 42 5.50 -14.92 24.86
N ASN A 43 6.30 -13.88 24.65
CA ASN A 43 6.02 -12.86 23.63
C ASN A 43 6.12 -13.45 22.21
N VAL A 44 7.15 -14.25 21.94
CA VAL A 44 7.32 -14.93 20.64
C VAL A 44 6.14 -15.86 20.37
N LEU A 45 5.75 -16.69 21.33
CA LEU A 45 4.61 -17.61 21.20
C LEU A 45 3.29 -16.87 20.99
N LEU A 46 3.10 -15.73 21.64
CA LEU A 46 1.90 -14.91 21.43
C LEU A 46 1.87 -14.35 20.00
N VAL A 47 2.97 -13.70 19.57
CA VAL A 47 3.06 -13.14 18.21
C VAL A 47 2.85 -14.23 17.17
N LEU A 48 3.51 -15.38 17.35
CA LEU A 48 3.34 -16.54 16.48
C LEU A 48 1.89 -17.05 16.50
N GLY A 49 1.27 -17.16 17.68
CA GLY A 49 -0.13 -17.57 17.82
C GLY A 49 -1.10 -16.66 17.06
N VAL A 50 -0.94 -15.33 17.21
CA VAL A 50 -1.73 -14.33 16.47
C VAL A 50 -1.53 -14.48 14.96
N THR A 51 -0.27 -14.61 14.53
CA THR A 51 0.06 -14.80 13.11
C THR A 51 -0.52 -16.11 12.56
N LEU A 52 -0.46 -17.20 13.31
CA LEU A 52 -1.02 -18.50 12.91
C LEU A 52 -2.55 -18.48 12.82
N VAL A 53 -3.24 -17.76 13.71
CA VAL A 53 -4.70 -17.57 13.60
C VAL A 53 -5.04 -16.81 12.32
N ALA A 54 -4.33 -15.72 12.00
CA ALA A 54 -4.54 -15.01 10.75
C ALA A 54 -4.23 -15.90 9.54
N LEU A 55 -3.11 -16.63 9.57
CA LEU A 55 -2.69 -17.54 8.50
C LEU A 55 -3.70 -18.69 8.29
N SER A 56 -4.32 -19.21 9.35
CA SER A 56 -5.30 -20.29 9.23
C SER A 56 -6.52 -19.90 8.38
N GLN A 57 -6.89 -18.61 8.38
CA GLN A 57 -8.00 -18.08 7.60
C GLN A 57 -7.61 -17.81 6.13
N LEU A 58 -6.32 -17.84 5.81
CA LEU A 58 -5.77 -17.60 4.46
C LEU A 58 -5.56 -18.90 3.68
N HIS A 59 -5.95 -20.04 4.20
CA HIS A 59 -5.80 -21.36 3.58
C HIS A 59 -4.37 -21.65 3.09
N PRO A 60 -3.42 -21.99 3.99
CA PRO A 60 -2.00 -22.16 3.63
C PRO A 60 -1.73 -23.11 2.47
N SER A 61 -2.54 -24.16 2.34
CA SER A 61 -2.45 -25.11 1.22
C SER A 61 -2.76 -24.47 -0.14
N LEU A 62 -3.69 -23.50 -0.17
CA LEU A 62 -4.01 -22.74 -1.39
C LEU A 62 -2.97 -21.67 -1.70
N LEU A 63 -2.34 -21.09 -0.68
CA LEU A 63 -1.23 -20.15 -0.88
C LEU A 63 -0.03 -20.83 -1.55
N LEU A 64 0.18 -22.12 -1.29
CA LEU A 64 1.26 -22.92 -1.86
C LEU A 64 0.85 -23.66 -3.14
N ALA A 65 -0.40 -23.56 -3.57
CA ALA A 65 -0.87 -24.14 -4.82
C ALA A 65 -0.42 -23.33 -6.03
N ASN A 66 0.04 -23.99 -7.08
CA ASN A 66 0.44 -23.34 -8.34
C ASN A 66 -0.79 -23.08 -9.21
N THR A 67 -1.56 -22.07 -8.83
CA THR A 67 -2.75 -21.59 -9.53
C THR A 67 -2.76 -20.08 -9.53
N THR A 68 -3.20 -19.47 -10.63
CA THR A 68 -3.21 -18.02 -10.83
C THR A 68 -4.24 -17.34 -9.93
N THR A 69 -3.81 -16.43 -9.06
CA THR A 69 -4.68 -15.78 -8.07
C THR A 69 -5.84 -15.06 -8.75
N ALA A 70 -7.05 -15.25 -8.21
CA ALA A 70 -8.28 -14.59 -8.65
C ALA A 70 -8.81 -13.64 -7.57
N GLY A 71 -10.01 -13.10 -7.76
CA GLY A 71 -10.76 -12.34 -6.75
C GLY A 71 -10.45 -10.86 -6.69
N GLY A 72 -11.49 -10.03 -6.83
CA GLY A 72 -11.40 -8.57 -6.81
C GLY A 72 -10.29 -8.04 -7.70
N ASP A 73 -9.67 -6.96 -7.27
CA ASP A 73 -8.49 -6.37 -7.95
C ASP A 73 -7.25 -7.27 -7.87
N THR A 74 -7.18 -8.15 -6.83
CA THR A 74 -6.05 -9.07 -6.65
C THR A 74 -5.84 -9.94 -7.89
N GLY A 75 -6.95 -10.37 -8.53
CA GLY A 75 -6.90 -11.20 -9.73
C GLY A 75 -6.29 -10.50 -10.94
N ALA A 76 -6.48 -9.18 -11.08
CA ALA A 76 -5.88 -8.41 -12.17
C ALA A 76 -4.44 -7.97 -11.84
N HIS A 77 -4.10 -7.79 -10.57
CA HIS A 77 -2.71 -7.45 -10.17
C HIS A 77 -1.66 -8.47 -10.57
N VAL A 78 -2.04 -9.69 -10.91
CA VAL A 78 -1.13 -10.77 -11.32
C VAL A 78 -0.24 -10.36 -12.50
N ILE A 79 -0.75 -9.58 -13.46
CA ILE A 79 0.00 -9.20 -14.67
C ILE A 79 1.18 -8.25 -14.36
N LEU A 80 1.05 -7.34 -13.40
CA LEU A 80 2.01 -6.26 -13.18
C LEU A 80 3.42 -6.75 -12.79
N PRO A 81 3.59 -7.66 -11.78
CA PRO A 81 4.93 -8.20 -11.50
C PRO A 81 5.45 -9.12 -12.60
N ALA A 82 4.57 -9.78 -13.36
CA ALA A 82 4.97 -10.57 -14.52
C ALA A 82 5.57 -9.67 -15.60
N PHE A 83 4.90 -8.56 -15.93
CA PHE A 83 5.42 -7.54 -16.84
C PHE A 83 6.74 -6.94 -16.33
N MET A 84 6.83 -6.59 -15.06
CA MET A 84 8.09 -6.13 -14.46
C MET A 84 9.23 -7.12 -14.70
N ARG A 85 8.99 -8.42 -14.47
CA ARG A 85 10.00 -9.47 -14.64
C ARG A 85 10.45 -9.64 -16.10
N SER A 86 9.50 -9.71 -17.04
CA SER A 86 9.78 -10.11 -18.43
C SER A 86 10.13 -8.94 -19.34
N HIS A 87 9.69 -7.73 -19.01
CA HIS A 87 9.85 -6.54 -19.86
C HIS A 87 10.72 -5.46 -19.22
N LEU A 88 10.46 -5.04 -17.97
CA LEU A 88 11.20 -3.93 -17.37
C LEU A 88 12.60 -4.33 -16.91
N LEU A 89 12.70 -5.37 -16.09
CA LEU A 89 13.98 -5.77 -15.48
C LEU A 89 14.99 -6.32 -16.50
N THR A 90 14.53 -6.88 -17.62
CA THR A 90 15.38 -7.29 -18.74
C THR A 90 16.14 -6.12 -19.37
N HIS A 91 15.57 -4.91 -19.27
CA HIS A 91 16.18 -3.65 -19.73
C HIS A 91 16.77 -2.82 -18.57
N GLY A 92 16.85 -3.38 -17.35
CA GLY A 92 17.36 -2.68 -16.16
C GLY A 92 16.46 -1.55 -15.65
N GLN A 93 15.17 -1.57 -16.00
CA GLN A 93 14.19 -0.55 -15.62
C GLN A 93 13.27 -1.07 -14.51
N LEU A 94 12.69 -0.15 -13.73
CA LEU A 94 11.69 -0.44 -12.69
C LEU A 94 10.34 0.23 -13.00
N THR A 95 10.33 1.20 -13.91
CA THR A 95 9.16 1.88 -14.48
C THR A 95 9.35 1.91 -15.99
N GLY A 96 8.27 2.00 -16.76
CA GLY A 96 8.34 2.03 -18.22
C GLY A 96 6.98 2.20 -18.85
N TRP A 97 6.85 1.75 -20.08
CA TRP A 97 5.60 1.75 -20.81
C TRP A 97 5.05 0.33 -20.90
N ASP A 98 3.77 0.15 -20.60
CA ASP A 98 3.05 -1.12 -20.77
C ASP A 98 1.94 -0.91 -21.82
N PRO A 99 2.01 -1.53 -22.99
CA PRO A 99 0.96 -1.46 -24.02
C PRO A 99 -0.27 -2.31 -23.70
N GLY A 100 -0.18 -3.23 -22.72
CA GLY A 100 -1.15 -4.29 -22.50
C GLY A 100 -2.52 -3.81 -21.99
N TRP A 101 -2.62 -2.61 -21.42
CA TRP A 101 -3.86 -2.02 -20.96
C TRP A 101 -4.12 -0.65 -21.58
N TYR A 102 -5.39 -0.33 -21.82
CA TYR A 102 -5.82 0.92 -22.43
C TYR A 102 -5.20 1.08 -23.84
N ASP A 103 -4.77 2.26 -24.19
CA ASP A 103 -3.89 2.51 -25.35
C ASP A 103 -2.42 2.56 -24.94
N GLY A 104 -2.05 1.80 -23.91
CA GLY A 104 -0.77 1.88 -23.21
C GLY A 104 -0.76 2.90 -22.05
N PHE A 105 0.08 2.66 -21.05
CA PHE A 105 0.19 3.53 -19.88
C PHE A 105 1.59 3.45 -19.24
N PRO A 106 2.00 4.48 -18.46
CA PRO A 106 3.29 4.51 -17.77
C PRO A 106 3.28 3.61 -16.52
N VAL A 107 3.57 2.31 -16.72
CA VAL A 107 3.51 1.29 -15.67
C VAL A 107 4.48 1.60 -14.53
N TYR A 108 4.03 1.40 -13.29
CA TYR A 108 4.75 1.70 -12.06
C TYR A 108 5.17 3.17 -11.85
N THR A 109 4.85 4.09 -12.75
CA THR A 109 5.05 5.53 -12.51
C THR A 109 4.05 6.04 -11.47
N PHE A 110 2.78 5.63 -11.56
CA PHE A 110 1.70 6.05 -10.66
C PHE A 110 1.23 4.95 -9.71
N TYR A 111 1.91 3.81 -9.69
CA TYR A 111 1.65 2.71 -8.78
C TYR A 111 2.93 2.28 -8.04
N PHE A 112 2.78 1.55 -6.95
CA PHE A 112 3.86 1.24 -6.01
C PHE A 112 4.72 0.06 -6.51
N PRO A 113 6.02 0.28 -6.80
CA PRO A 113 6.83 -0.74 -7.46
C PRO A 113 7.35 -1.85 -6.53
N LEU A 114 7.47 -1.59 -5.23
CA LEU A 114 8.16 -2.51 -4.32
C LEU A 114 7.44 -3.85 -4.10
N PRO A 115 6.09 -3.94 -3.98
CA PRO A 115 5.42 -5.23 -3.89
C PRO A 115 5.65 -6.11 -5.12
N GLY A 116 5.63 -5.51 -6.32
CA GLY A 116 5.97 -6.20 -7.58
C GLY A 116 7.41 -6.72 -7.56
N LEU A 117 8.36 -5.88 -7.15
CA LEU A 117 9.77 -6.28 -7.07
C LEU A 117 10.01 -7.41 -6.04
N ILE A 118 9.31 -7.39 -4.90
CA ILE A 118 9.39 -8.50 -3.92
C ILE A 118 8.81 -9.78 -4.52
N THR A 119 7.73 -9.69 -5.32
CA THR A 119 7.17 -10.84 -6.03
C THR A 119 8.18 -11.44 -7.00
N VAL A 120 8.85 -10.62 -7.80
CA VAL A 120 9.90 -11.09 -8.72
C VAL A 120 11.09 -11.70 -7.95
N LEU A 121 11.48 -11.09 -6.83
CA LEU A 121 12.52 -11.64 -5.97
C LEU A 121 12.12 -13.02 -5.41
N PHE A 122 10.91 -13.21 -4.93
CA PHE A 122 10.43 -14.52 -4.46
C PHE A 122 10.31 -15.52 -5.61
N ASN A 123 9.97 -15.06 -6.80
CA ASN A 123 9.89 -15.91 -8.00
C ASN A 123 11.26 -16.44 -8.44
N SER A 124 12.39 -15.90 -7.96
CA SER A 124 13.71 -16.49 -8.25
C SER A 124 13.90 -17.88 -7.62
N VAL A 125 13.10 -18.24 -6.61
CA VAL A 125 13.19 -19.53 -5.88
C VAL A 125 11.84 -20.27 -5.77
N LEU A 126 10.72 -19.61 -6.07
CA LEU A 126 9.38 -20.16 -6.02
C LEU A 126 8.70 -20.03 -7.38
N SER A 127 7.65 -20.81 -7.64
CA SER A 127 6.80 -20.55 -8.81
C SER A 127 6.16 -19.16 -8.72
N TYR A 128 5.85 -18.56 -9.86
CA TYR A 128 5.31 -17.19 -9.92
C TYR A 128 4.03 -17.04 -9.09
N ASP A 129 3.09 -17.97 -9.25
CA ASP A 129 1.82 -17.96 -8.55
C ASP A 129 1.97 -18.04 -7.04
N VAL A 130 2.86 -18.89 -6.55
CA VAL A 130 3.17 -19.01 -5.11
C VAL A 130 3.85 -17.74 -4.61
N ALA A 131 4.82 -17.21 -5.37
CA ALA A 131 5.52 -15.98 -5.01
C ALA A 131 4.54 -14.78 -4.87
N PHE A 132 3.65 -14.62 -5.84
CA PHE A 132 2.62 -13.58 -5.82
C PHE A 132 1.70 -13.73 -4.61
N LYS A 133 1.11 -14.93 -4.40
CA LYS A 133 0.23 -15.20 -3.25
C LYS A 133 0.89 -14.88 -1.91
N LEU A 134 2.14 -15.28 -1.72
CA LEU A 134 2.87 -15.01 -0.48
C LEU A 134 3.07 -13.52 -0.24
N VAL A 135 3.32 -12.72 -1.30
CA VAL A 135 3.47 -11.26 -1.17
C VAL A 135 2.14 -10.61 -0.82
N THR A 136 1.02 -11.07 -1.38
CA THR A 136 -0.31 -10.51 -1.06
C THR A 136 -0.68 -10.64 0.41
N VAL A 137 -0.20 -11.67 1.12
CA VAL A 137 -0.49 -11.89 2.54
C VAL A 137 0.62 -11.42 3.49
N LEU A 138 1.79 -11.06 2.95
CA LEU A 138 2.98 -10.76 3.75
C LEU A 138 2.75 -9.61 4.74
N GLY A 139 2.10 -8.54 4.30
CA GLY A 139 1.79 -7.38 5.14
C GLY A 139 0.94 -7.74 6.35
N THR A 140 -0.12 -8.51 6.12
CA THR A 140 -1.03 -9.02 7.16
C THR A 140 -0.31 -9.88 8.18
N LEU A 141 0.56 -10.80 7.72
CA LEU A 141 1.29 -11.70 8.60
C LEU A 141 2.42 -11.01 9.38
N LEU A 142 2.98 -9.91 8.86
CA LEU A 142 3.98 -9.10 9.56
C LEU A 142 3.39 -8.15 10.60
N LEU A 143 2.14 -7.75 10.47
CA LEU A 143 1.52 -6.72 11.31
C LEU A 143 1.62 -7.00 12.82
N PRO A 144 1.36 -8.22 13.34
CA PRO A 144 1.50 -8.52 14.78
C PRO A 144 2.93 -8.33 15.27
N THR A 145 3.92 -8.77 14.47
CA THR A 145 5.35 -8.60 14.79
C THR A 145 5.75 -7.13 14.81
N CYS A 146 5.28 -6.35 13.83
CA CYS A 146 5.56 -4.92 13.73
C CYS A 146 4.91 -4.12 14.87
N ALA A 147 3.69 -4.47 15.27
CA ALA A 147 3.02 -3.85 16.42
C ALA A 147 3.73 -4.17 17.75
N TRP A 148 4.17 -5.42 17.94
CA TRP A 148 5.01 -5.79 19.08
C TRP A 148 6.33 -5.00 19.08
N ALA A 149 7.02 -4.93 17.95
CA ALA A 149 8.28 -4.22 17.79
C ALA A 149 8.11 -2.71 18.04
N PHE A 150 7.03 -2.10 17.55
CA PHE A 150 6.65 -0.72 17.84
C PHE A 150 6.57 -0.49 19.36
N GLY A 151 5.80 -1.32 20.07
CA GLY A 151 5.68 -1.22 21.53
C GLY A 151 7.02 -1.37 22.25
N ARG A 152 7.86 -2.32 21.84
CA ARG A 152 9.21 -2.53 22.40
C ARG A 152 10.15 -1.36 22.15
N LEU A 153 10.20 -0.91 20.90
CA LEU A 153 11.03 0.22 20.47
C LEU A 153 10.59 1.53 21.13
N ALA A 154 9.29 1.73 21.32
CA ALA A 154 8.72 2.86 22.05
C ALA A 154 8.83 2.74 23.58
N ARG A 155 9.43 1.65 24.10
CA ARG A 155 9.65 1.35 25.52
C ARG A 155 8.37 1.22 26.35
N LEU A 156 7.34 0.64 25.79
CA LEU A 156 6.21 0.19 26.60
C LEU A 156 6.68 -0.92 27.56
N ARG A 157 6.12 -0.91 28.76
CA ARG A 157 6.37 -1.95 29.77
C ARG A 157 5.56 -3.20 29.46
N ASP A 158 6.13 -4.38 29.76
CA ASP A 158 5.37 -5.62 29.68
C ASP A 158 4.12 -5.56 30.61
N PRO A 159 2.95 -6.05 30.14
CA PRO A 159 2.70 -6.83 28.93
C PRO A 159 2.29 -6.01 27.69
N ALA A 160 2.36 -4.67 27.73
CA ALA A 160 1.79 -3.81 26.69
C ALA A 160 2.27 -4.14 25.25
N PRO A 161 3.56 -4.40 24.94
CA PRO A 161 3.94 -4.78 23.57
C PRO A 161 3.24 -6.04 23.08
N ALA A 162 3.04 -7.03 23.95
CA ALA A 162 2.31 -8.25 23.64
C ALA A 162 0.81 -7.99 23.41
N CYS A 163 0.20 -7.10 24.19
CA CYS A 163 -1.19 -6.70 24.02
C CYS A 163 -1.41 -5.90 22.73
N LEU A 164 -0.43 -5.07 22.31
CA LEU A 164 -0.50 -4.41 21.00
C LEU A 164 -0.48 -5.43 19.85
N ALA A 165 0.39 -6.45 19.91
CA ALA A 165 0.40 -7.52 18.93
C ALA A 165 -0.93 -8.29 18.90
N ALA A 166 -1.48 -8.63 20.07
CA ALA A 166 -2.77 -9.31 20.17
C ALA A 166 -3.92 -8.46 19.58
N ALA A 167 -3.88 -7.14 19.79
CA ALA A 167 -4.89 -6.21 19.29
C ALA A 167 -4.91 -6.09 17.74
N THR A 168 -3.83 -6.48 17.07
CA THR A 168 -3.85 -6.54 15.59
C THR A 168 -4.77 -7.63 15.07
N LEU A 169 -5.04 -8.70 15.83
CA LEU A 169 -5.92 -9.76 15.38
C LEU A 169 -7.37 -9.26 15.15
N PRO A 170 -8.06 -8.66 16.12
CA PRO A 170 -9.39 -8.11 15.87
C PRO A 170 -9.39 -6.96 14.84
N PHE A 171 -8.31 -6.17 14.71
CA PHE A 171 -8.18 -5.20 13.62
C PHE A 171 -8.17 -5.88 12.26
N LEU A 172 -7.43 -6.97 12.09
CA LEU A 172 -7.39 -7.73 10.84
C LEU A 172 -8.77 -8.30 10.45
N PHE A 173 -9.62 -8.57 11.43
CA PHE A 173 -10.97 -9.09 11.22
C PHE A 173 -12.08 -8.03 11.32
N GLU A 174 -11.73 -6.72 11.32
CA GLU A 174 -12.72 -5.64 11.33
C GLU A 174 -13.60 -5.70 10.08
N PRO A 175 -14.94 -5.88 10.23
CA PRO A 175 -15.82 -6.11 9.09
C PRO A 175 -16.42 -4.83 8.50
N SER A 176 -16.22 -3.67 9.13
CA SER A 176 -16.92 -2.42 8.74
C SER A 176 -16.42 -1.82 7.42
N PHE A 177 -15.31 -2.32 6.87
CA PHE A 177 -14.77 -1.89 5.58
C PHE A 177 -14.01 -3.03 4.89
N SER A 178 -13.99 -3.03 3.55
CA SER A 178 -13.44 -4.12 2.74
C SER A 178 -12.54 -3.70 1.58
N ILE A 179 -12.38 -2.38 1.33
CA ILE A 179 -11.63 -1.87 0.17
C ILE A 179 -10.70 -0.69 0.50
N TYR A 180 -10.57 -0.31 1.78
CA TYR A 180 -9.80 0.88 2.17
C TYR A 180 -8.36 0.58 2.61
N GLY A 181 -8.02 -0.69 2.78
CA GLY A 181 -6.67 -1.16 3.15
C GLY A 181 -6.58 -1.68 4.59
N GLY A 182 -5.49 -2.37 4.91
CA GLY A 182 -5.03 -2.73 6.25
C GLY A 182 -5.66 -3.96 6.91
N ASN A 183 -6.96 -4.22 6.77
CA ASN A 183 -7.61 -5.43 7.29
C ASN A 183 -7.56 -6.59 6.27
N LEU A 184 -8.01 -7.78 6.66
CA LEU A 184 -8.01 -8.96 5.79
C LEU A 184 -8.90 -8.78 4.57
N LEU A 185 -10.11 -8.25 4.73
CA LEU A 185 -11.03 -8.04 3.63
C LEU A 185 -10.44 -7.13 2.56
N SER A 186 -9.89 -5.98 2.96
CA SER A 186 -9.24 -5.06 2.03
C SER A 186 -8.00 -5.67 1.37
N THR A 187 -7.22 -6.46 2.11
CA THR A 187 -6.04 -7.16 1.57
C THR A 187 -6.45 -8.14 0.47
N LEU A 188 -7.54 -8.88 0.68
CA LEU A 188 -8.09 -9.84 -0.29
C LEU A 188 -8.78 -9.15 -1.47
N ALA A 189 -9.33 -7.95 -1.27
CA ALA A 189 -9.86 -7.13 -2.37
C ALA A 189 -8.77 -6.67 -3.36
N GLY A 190 -7.51 -6.49 -2.91
CA GLY A 190 -6.40 -6.01 -3.75
C GLY A 190 -5.46 -5.03 -3.05
N GLU A 191 -5.81 -4.55 -1.84
CA GLU A 191 -5.04 -3.55 -1.10
C GLU A 191 -3.85 -4.16 -0.30
N PHE A 192 -3.24 -5.22 -0.81
CA PHE A 192 -2.10 -5.88 -0.16
C PHE A 192 -0.86 -4.98 -0.06
N SER A 193 -0.67 -4.09 -1.02
CA SER A 193 0.39 -3.07 -1.00
C SER A 193 0.24 -2.13 0.20
N PHE A 194 -0.99 -1.71 0.51
CA PHE A 194 -1.33 -0.93 1.69
C PHE A 194 -0.99 -1.69 2.97
N SER A 195 -1.41 -2.96 3.08
CA SER A 195 -1.20 -3.79 4.27
C SER A 195 0.29 -4.02 4.55
N LEU A 196 1.09 -4.20 3.50
CA LEU A 196 2.54 -4.32 3.60
C LEU A 196 3.18 -3.02 4.09
N SER A 197 2.82 -1.89 3.49
CA SER A 197 3.25 -0.55 3.87
C SER A 197 2.89 -0.23 5.33
N LEU A 198 1.67 -0.58 5.77
CA LEU A 198 1.19 -0.34 7.13
C LEU A 198 2.04 -1.05 8.18
N SER A 199 2.43 -2.28 7.92
CA SER A 199 3.32 -3.06 8.80
C SER A 199 4.69 -2.39 8.92
N PHE A 200 5.28 -1.96 7.81
CA PHE A 200 6.54 -1.23 7.83
C PHE A 200 6.42 0.16 8.46
N ALA A 201 5.29 0.85 8.30
CA ALA A 201 5.02 2.14 8.94
C ALA A 201 5.07 2.03 10.48
N LEU A 202 4.45 1.00 11.07
CA LEU A 202 4.53 0.77 12.52
C LEU A 202 5.96 0.51 12.99
N LEU A 203 6.71 -0.30 12.27
CA LEU A 203 8.11 -0.58 12.60
C LEU A 203 8.97 0.69 12.49
N PHE A 204 8.76 1.49 11.44
CA PHE A 204 9.40 2.79 11.27
C PHE A 204 9.10 3.74 12.44
N LEU A 205 7.84 3.88 12.84
CA LEU A 205 7.44 4.72 13.97
C LEU A 205 8.08 4.27 15.29
N GLY A 206 8.24 2.97 15.48
CA GLY A 206 9.01 2.41 16.60
C GLY A 206 10.49 2.79 16.56
N LEU A 207 11.12 2.73 15.38
CA LEU A 207 12.51 3.16 15.18
C LEU A 207 12.67 4.66 15.40
N VAL A 208 11.73 5.49 14.94
CA VAL A 208 11.72 6.94 15.20
C VAL A 208 11.68 7.20 16.71
N ALA A 209 10.72 6.59 17.43
CA ALA A 209 10.62 6.72 18.88
C ALA A 209 11.91 6.29 19.60
N SER A 210 12.60 5.26 19.11
CA SER A 210 13.89 4.81 19.63
C SER A 210 15.02 5.75 19.23
N GLY A 211 15.08 6.18 17.97
CA GLY A 211 16.11 7.02 17.38
C GLY A 211 16.19 8.41 18.01
N LEU A 212 15.05 9.05 18.25
CA LEU A 212 14.94 10.34 18.93
C LEU A 212 15.52 10.32 20.34
N ARG A 213 15.43 9.17 21.03
CA ARG A 213 16.02 9.01 22.38
C ARG A 213 17.50 8.68 22.34
N THR A 214 17.92 7.81 21.42
CA THR A 214 19.26 7.22 21.41
C THR A 214 20.24 7.89 20.46
N GLY A 215 19.72 8.62 19.46
CA GLY A 215 20.48 9.17 18.34
C GLY A 215 21.00 8.11 17.35
N ARG A 216 20.51 6.85 17.47
CA ARG A 216 20.96 5.69 16.67
C ARG A 216 19.96 5.35 15.57
N HIS A 217 20.36 4.45 14.65
CA HIS A 217 19.50 3.83 13.64
C HIS A 217 18.96 4.79 12.56
N ARG A 218 19.70 5.88 12.25
CA ARG A 218 19.30 6.85 11.21
C ARG A 218 19.17 6.20 9.83
N ALA A 219 20.20 5.48 9.43
CA ALA A 219 20.20 4.77 8.15
C ALA A 219 19.04 3.76 8.04
N LEU A 220 18.82 2.97 9.11
CA LEU A 220 17.73 1.99 9.12
C LEU A 220 16.35 2.67 9.06
N ALA A 221 16.18 3.80 9.75
CA ALA A 221 14.94 4.57 9.69
C ALA A 221 14.70 5.14 8.28
N ALA A 222 15.75 5.68 7.63
CA ALA A 222 15.66 6.18 6.26
C ALA A 222 15.28 5.07 5.27
N VAL A 223 15.95 3.93 5.33
CA VAL A 223 15.65 2.77 4.46
C VAL A 223 14.22 2.26 4.71
N LEU A 224 13.81 2.14 5.99
CA LEU A 224 12.47 1.63 6.28
C LEU A 224 11.36 2.61 5.89
N PHE A 225 11.61 3.93 5.95
CA PHE A 225 10.69 4.92 5.40
C PHE A 225 10.57 4.79 3.88
N ALA A 226 11.71 4.63 3.17
CA ALA A 226 11.71 4.40 1.73
C ALA A 226 10.93 3.13 1.34
N VAL A 227 11.16 2.02 2.06
CA VAL A 227 10.40 0.77 1.88
C VAL A 227 8.90 1.00 2.11
N THR A 228 8.53 1.73 3.16
CA THR A 228 7.13 2.06 3.45
C THR A 228 6.50 2.83 2.29
N LEU A 229 7.18 3.86 1.78
CA LEU A 229 6.68 4.73 0.70
C LEU A 229 6.57 3.98 -0.63
N LEU A 230 7.56 3.17 -0.98
CA LEU A 230 7.54 2.36 -2.20
C LEU A 230 6.53 1.19 -2.16
N CYS A 231 6.00 0.85 -0.99
CA CYS A 231 4.87 -0.07 -0.86
C CYS A 231 3.51 0.64 -0.99
N HIS A 232 3.31 1.80 -0.35
CA HIS A 232 2.06 2.57 -0.50
C HIS A 232 2.17 3.98 0.12
N LEU A 233 1.64 4.98 -0.57
CA LEU A 233 1.72 6.39 -0.19
C LEU A 233 1.00 6.70 1.14
N ILE A 234 -0.23 6.20 1.35
CA ILE A 234 -1.07 6.57 2.50
C ILE A 234 -0.45 6.16 3.85
N PRO A 235 -0.02 4.90 4.09
CA PRO A 235 0.69 4.56 5.32
C PRO A 235 2.03 5.29 5.47
N ALA A 236 2.70 5.67 4.35
CA ALA A 236 3.92 6.48 4.42
C ALA A 236 3.64 7.92 4.88
N LEU A 237 2.55 8.54 4.43
CA LEU A 237 2.10 9.84 4.93
C LEU A 237 1.77 9.78 6.43
N PHE A 238 1.05 8.74 6.85
CA PHE A 238 0.79 8.48 8.27
C PHE A 238 2.11 8.34 9.06
N ALA A 239 3.08 7.59 8.54
CA ALA A 239 4.38 7.41 9.17
C ALA A 239 5.17 8.74 9.27
N LEU A 240 5.12 9.58 8.24
CA LEU A 240 5.77 10.90 8.20
C LEU A 240 5.16 11.84 9.24
N VAL A 241 3.83 11.95 9.27
CA VAL A 241 3.10 12.74 10.27
C VAL A 241 3.39 12.20 11.68
N GLY A 242 3.38 10.88 11.86
CA GLY A 242 3.71 10.24 13.13
C GLY A 242 5.14 10.51 13.60
N ALA A 243 6.12 10.60 12.70
CA ALA A 243 7.47 11.02 13.05
C ALA A 243 7.51 12.47 13.58
N GLY A 244 6.73 13.37 12.98
CA GLY A 244 6.52 14.73 13.45
C GLY A 244 5.87 14.77 14.85
N VAL A 245 4.81 13.99 15.06
CA VAL A 245 4.14 13.87 16.36
C VAL A 245 5.11 13.34 17.43
N TRP A 246 5.92 12.32 17.14
CA TRP A 246 6.96 11.85 18.07
C TRP A 246 7.98 12.93 18.42
N LEU A 247 8.41 13.74 17.46
CA LEU A 247 9.33 14.85 17.71
C LEU A 247 8.73 15.88 18.67
N LEU A 248 7.43 16.19 18.53
CA LEU A 248 6.69 17.13 19.40
C LEU A 248 6.43 16.56 20.80
N LEU A 249 6.09 15.27 20.91
CA LEU A 249 5.78 14.61 22.16
C LEU A 249 7.02 14.38 23.06
N ASP A 250 8.23 14.61 22.58
CA ASP A 250 9.41 14.37 23.38
C ASP A 250 9.55 15.43 24.49
N ALA A 251 9.50 14.96 25.72
CA ALA A 251 9.25 15.73 26.94
C ALA A 251 10.30 16.77 27.33
N ASP A 252 11.48 16.73 26.73
CA ASP A 252 12.48 17.74 27.05
C ASP A 252 12.19 19.07 26.37
N THR A 253 11.41 19.05 25.28
CA THR A 253 10.93 20.25 24.59
C THR A 253 9.89 20.99 25.42
N ALA A 254 8.88 20.27 25.94
CA ALA A 254 7.79 20.87 26.72
C ALA A 254 8.23 21.39 28.10
N ARG A 255 9.22 20.73 28.74
CA ARG A 255 9.77 21.18 30.02
C ARG A 255 10.80 22.31 29.90
N GLY A 256 11.54 22.34 28.78
CA GLY A 256 12.54 23.38 28.49
C GLY A 256 11.92 24.76 28.22
N ILE A 257 10.74 24.78 27.59
CA ILE A 257 9.97 26.00 27.32
C ILE A 257 9.39 26.60 28.62
N ARG A 258 9.02 25.76 29.58
CA ARG A 258 8.42 26.21 30.86
C ARG A 258 9.41 26.65 31.94
N ARG A 259 10.71 26.34 31.84
CA ARG A 259 11.74 26.63 32.85
C ARG A 259 12.94 27.34 32.23
N GLY A 260 12.92 28.65 32.15
CA GLY A 260 13.89 29.55 31.50
C GLY A 260 15.38 29.42 31.88
N VAL A 261 15.74 28.66 32.91
CA VAL A 261 17.12 28.55 33.41
C VAL A 261 17.95 27.44 32.74
N ARG A 262 17.32 26.49 32.00
CA ARG A 262 18.02 25.39 31.29
C ARG A 262 17.94 25.48 29.78
N GLY A 263 17.68 26.64 29.22
CA GLY A 263 17.40 26.86 27.80
C GLY A 263 18.45 26.34 26.81
N ARG A 264 19.75 26.50 27.09
CA ARG A 264 20.82 26.07 26.15
C ARG A 264 20.92 24.55 25.99
N LEU A 265 20.81 23.79 27.09
CA LEU A 265 20.90 22.32 27.05
C LEU A 265 19.65 21.70 26.39
N ALA A 266 18.46 22.22 26.69
CA ALA A 266 17.22 21.80 26.06
C ALA A 266 17.23 22.11 24.56
N ARG A 267 17.67 23.32 24.16
CA ARG A 267 17.83 23.73 22.76
C ARG A 267 18.82 22.83 22.00
N ARG A 268 19.96 22.49 22.59
CA ARG A 268 20.95 21.58 22.00
C ARG A 268 20.43 20.15 21.85
N ARG A 269 19.61 19.66 22.76
CA ARG A 269 18.99 18.34 22.65
C ARG A 269 17.92 18.33 21.56
N TRP A 270 17.08 19.35 21.49
CA TRP A 270 16.06 19.49 20.47
C TRP A 270 16.66 19.59 19.07
N SER A 271 17.69 20.43 18.88
CA SER A 271 18.37 20.55 17.59
C SER A 271 19.00 19.23 17.11
N ARG A 272 19.55 18.42 18.02
CA ARG A 272 20.07 17.08 17.67
C ARG A 272 18.97 16.11 17.22
N ARG A 273 17.79 16.17 17.83
CA ARG A 273 16.64 15.35 17.46
C ARG A 273 16.04 15.79 16.15
N LEU A 274 15.87 17.09 15.97
CA LEU A 274 15.46 17.65 14.70
C LEU A 274 16.44 17.25 13.59
N ALA A 275 17.74 17.42 13.80
CA ALA A 275 18.77 17.00 12.85
C ALA A 275 18.70 15.48 12.56
N TRP A 276 18.44 14.65 13.58
CA TRP A 276 18.24 13.20 13.39
C TRP A 276 17.03 12.93 12.49
N SER A 277 15.89 13.58 12.75
CA SER A 277 14.66 13.41 11.96
C SER A 277 14.81 13.93 10.54
N VAL A 278 15.39 15.11 10.37
CA VAL A 278 15.63 15.71 9.05
C VAL A 278 16.57 14.83 8.22
N VAL A 279 17.68 14.38 8.78
CA VAL A 279 18.63 13.50 8.05
C VAL A 279 17.95 12.17 7.70
N ALA A 280 17.24 11.54 8.62
CA ALA A 280 16.55 10.28 8.32
C ALA A 280 15.43 10.47 7.27
N GLY A 281 14.69 11.58 7.37
CA GLY A 281 13.60 11.91 6.43
C GLY A 281 14.14 12.26 5.04
N VAL A 282 15.11 13.17 4.94
CA VAL A 282 15.68 13.59 3.66
C VAL A 282 16.35 12.42 2.93
N VAL A 283 17.13 11.60 3.66
CA VAL A 283 17.74 10.41 3.07
C VAL A 283 16.67 9.38 2.68
N GLY A 284 15.64 9.19 3.50
CA GLY A 284 14.55 8.27 3.21
C GLY A 284 13.73 8.67 1.98
N VAL A 285 13.38 9.95 1.86
CA VAL A 285 12.73 10.51 0.66
C VAL A 285 13.69 10.44 -0.54
N GLY A 286 14.96 10.77 -0.35
CA GLY A 286 15.98 10.69 -1.40
C GLY A 286 16.13 9.29 -1.98
N LEU A 287 16.04 8.23 -1.17
CA LEU A 287 16.06 6.84 -1.64
C LEU A 287 14.90 6.48 -2.57
N THR A 288 13.81 7.23 -2.52
CA THR A 288 12.62 7.00 -3.36
C THR A 288 12.51 8.01 -4.50
N ALA A 289 13.49 8.91 -4.65
CA ALA A 289 13.39 10.04 -5.59
C ALA A 289 13.28 9.61 -7.05
N TRP A 290 13.88 8.46 -7.41
CA TRP A 290 13.79 7.87 -8.75
C TRP A 290 12.34 7.56 -9.17
N TRP A 291 11.47 7.30 -8.19
CA TRP A 291 10.05 7.05 -8.39
C TRP A 291 9.20 8.28 -8.00
N LEU A 292 9.51 8.92 -6.86
CA LEU A 292 8.69 9.99 -6.29
C LEU A 292 8.71 11.27 -7.14
N ILE A 293 9.83 11.60 -7.81
CA ILE A 293 9.92 12.79 -8.64
C ILE A 293 9.11 12.63 -9.92
N PRO A 294 9.28 11.57 -10.73
CA PRO A 294 8.40 11.31 -11.87
C PRO A 294 6.92 11.20 -11.48
N PHE A 295 6.61 10.50 -10.38
CA PHE A 295 5.26 10.42 -9.83
C PHE A 295 4.67 11.81 -9.56
N ALA A 296 5.40 12.69 -8.86
CA ALA A 296 4.92 14.01 -8.47
C ALA A 296 4.74 14.96 -9.67
N LEU A 297 5.71 14.98 -10.59
CA LEU A 297 5.67 15.84 -11.77
C LEU A 297 4.70 15.31 -12.84
N GLY A 298 4.50 14.00 -12.91
CA GLY A 298 3.55 13.36 -13.82
C GLY A 298 2.08 13.47 -13.42
N GLN A 299 1.74 13.97 -12.22
CA GLN A 299 0.36 14.08 -11.71
C GLN A 299 -0.61 14.81 -12.64
N ALA A 300 -0.11 15.66 -13.54
CA ALA A 300 -0.93 16.34 -14.54
C ALA A 300 -1.54 15.39 -15.59
N TYR A 301 -1.01 14.17 -15.70
CA TYR A 301 -1.44 13.14 -16.68
C TYR A 301 -2.18 11.97 -16.04
N THR A 302 -2.56 12.07 -14.78
CA THR A 302 -3.40 11.07 -14.10
C THR A 302 -4.87 11.37 -14.28
N THR A 303 -5.68 10.31 -14.31
CA THR A 303 -7.14 10.43 -14.30
C THR A 303 -7.65 10.65 -12.87
N ASP A 304 -8.54 11.62 -12.72
CA ASP A 304 -9.33 11.78 -11.50
C ASP A 304 -10.60 10.94 -11.63
N MET A 305 -10.79 9.97 -10.73
CA MET A 305 -11.96 9.09 -10.76
C MET A 305 -13.24 9.76 -10.26
N GLY A 306 -13.15 10.99 -9.76
CA GLY A 306 -14.28 11.74 -9.26
C GLY A 306 -14.91 11.13 -7.99
N TYR A 307 -14.12 10.42 -7.17
CA TYR A 307 -14.64 9.82 -5.94
C TYR A 307 -15.41 10.83 -5.11
N THR A 308 -16.68 10.50 -4.85
CA THR A 308 -17.55 11.36 -4.05
C THR A 308 -17.08 11.39 -2.61
N LYS A 309 -17.23 12.58 -1.98
CA LYS A 309 -17.04 12.71 -0.54
C LYS A 309 -18.00 11.75 0.18
N VAL A 310 -17.47 10.92 1.05
CA VAL A 310 -18.31 10.06 1.85
C VAL A 310 -19.04 10.90 2.88
N LEU A 311 -20.37 10.94 2.79
CA LEU A 311 -21.26 11.54 3.77
C LEU A 311 -21.62 10.50 4.84
N GLY A 312 -21.82 10.93 6.08
CA GLY A 312 -22.18 10.02 7.18
C GLY A 312 -21.01 9.47 7.97
N PHE A 313 -19.96 10.28 8.18
CA PHE A 313 -18.77 9.95 8.97
C PHE A 313 -19.01 9.24 10.31
N PRO A 314 -20.06 9.53 11.10
CA PRO A 314 -20.28 8.83 12.38
C PRO A 314 -20.43 7.32 12.21
N HIS A 315 -21.12 6.87 11.16
CA HIS A 315 -21.31 5.44 10.90
C HIS A 315 -20.01 4.74 10.47
N LEU A 316 -19.13 5.46 9.75
CA LEU A 316 -17.82 4.93 9.33
C LEU A 316 -16.84 4.89 10.49
N LEU A 317 -16.75 5.98 11.27
CA LEU A 317 -15.79 6.08 12.38
C LEU A 317 -16.22 5.28 13.61
N PHE A 318 -17.52 5.09 13.82
CA PHE A 318 -18.11 4.45 15.02
C PHE A 318 -19.13 3.36 14.66
N PRO A 319 -18.75 2.34 13.85
CA PRO A 319 -19.66 1.28 13.48
C PRO A 319 -20.05 0.44 14.70
N ALA A 320 -21.20 -0.23 14.58
CA ALA A 320 -21.71 -1.08 15.65
C ALA A 320 -20.76 -2.23 16.02
N SER A 321 -20.05 -2.78 15.05
CA SER A 321 -19.02 -3.82 15.21
C SER A 321 -17.86 -3.39 16.12
N ALA A 322 -17.48 -2.11 16.11
CA ALA A 322 -16.35 -1.59 16.87
C ALA A 322 -16.72 -0.98 18.24
N ARG A 323 -17.98 -1.03 18.69
CA ARG A 323 -18.41 -0.39 19.95
C ARG A 323 -17.62 -0.86 21.17
N TRP A 324 -17.27 -2.13 21.24
CA TRP A 324 -16.46 -2.69 22.33
C TRP A 324 -15.01 -2.15 22.32
N VAL A 325 -14.44 -1.90 21.13
CA VAL A 325 -13.12 -1.26 20.98
C VAL A 325 -13.16 0.16 21.53
N LEU A 326 -14.16 0.94 21.12
CA LEU A 326 -14.36 2.31 21.56
C LEU A 326 -14.59 2.41 23.07
N ALA A 327 -15.32 1.45 23.65
CA ALA A 327 -15.46 1.34 25.12
C ALA A 327 -14.09 1.06 25.79
N ALA A 328 -13.28 0.17 25.23
CA ALA A 328 -11.94 -0.09 25.71
C ALA A 328 -11.02 1.14 25.54
N ASP A 329 -11.19 1.94 24.50
CA ASP A 329 -10.43 3.17 24.27
C ASP A 329 -10.68 4.23 25.33
N VAL A 330 -11.91 4.35 25.84
CA VAL A 330 -12.19 5.24 26.98
C VAL A 330 -11.33 4.85 28.19
N VAL A 331 -11.21 3.55 28.48
CA VAL A 331 -10.33 3.03 29.54
C VAL A 331 -8.86 3.31 29.20
N GLY A 332 -8.47 3.14 27.92
CA GLY A 332 -7.13 3.44 27.42
C GLY A 332 -6.75 4.91 27.59
N VAL A 333 -7.66 5.83 27.25
CA VAL A 333 -7.48 7.28 27.45
C VAL A 333 -7.38 7.62 28.95
N ALA A 334 -8.26 7.06 29.79
CA ALA A 334 -8.19 7.27 31.23
C ALA A 334 -6.84 6.78 31.81
N ALA A 335 -6.39 5.59 31.40
CA ALA A 335 -5.09 5.05 31.77
C ALA A 335 -3.93 5.91 31.24
N MET A 336 -4.03 6.41 30.01
CA MET A 336 -3.07 7.33 29.39
C MET A 336 -2.90 8.60 30.23
N VAL A 337 -4.00 9.24 30.62
CA VAL A 337 -3.98 10.47 31.44
C VAL A 337 -3.36 10.17 32.82
N TYR A 338 -3.83 9.12 33.48
CA TYR A 338 -3.35 8.72 34.81
C TYR A 338 -1.85 8.35 34.82
N ARG A 339 -1.40 7.59 33.80
CA ARG A 339 0.01 7.16 33.68
C ARG A 339 0.89 8.16 32.96
N ARG A 340 0.31 9.17 32.32
CA ARG A 340 1.02 10.12 31.46
C ARG A 340 1.83 9.39 30.40
N ASN A 341 1.22 8.36 29.78
CA ASN A 341 1.88 7.51 28.80
C ASN A 341 1.90 8.19 27.43
N ARG A 342 3.09 8.38 26.88
CA ARG A 342 3.27 9.09 25.60
C ARG A 342 2.93 8.24 24.40
N VAL A 343 3.08 6.91 24.47
CA VAL A 343 2.73 6.03 23.37
C VAL A 343 1.22 6.01 23.19
N ALA A 344 0.46 5.90 24.27
CA ALA A 344 -0.99 5.99 24.20
C ALA A 344 -1.45 7.38 23.74
N LEU A 345 -0.81 8.47 24.19
CA LEU A 345 -1.07 9.82 23.70
C LEU A 345 -0.77 9.94 22.18
N PHE A 346 0.32 9.32 21.72
CA PHE A 346 0.66 9.25 20.30
C PHE A 346 -0.45 8.57 19.50
N LEU A 347 -0.96 7.43 19.96
CA LEU A 347 -2.06 6.70 19.29
C LEU A 347 -3.35 7.54 19.25
N VAL A 348 -3.70 8.24 20.33
CA VAL A 348 -4.86 9.15 20.35
C VAL A 348 -4.71 10.28 19.35
N ILE A 349 -3.54 10.92 19.29
CA ILE A 349 -3.28 12.02 18.35
C ILE A 349 -3.34 11.50 16.91
N MET A 350 -2.66 10.38 16.62
CA MET A 350 -2.61 9.84 15.27
C MET A 350 -3.98 9.33 14.79
N GLY A 351 -4.74 8.69 15.68
CA GLY A 351 -6.13 8.31 15.41
C GLY A 351 -6.98 9.55 15.13
N GLY A 352 -6.90 10.59 15.97
CA GLY A 352 -7.62 11.85 15.76
C GLY A 352 -7.27 12.55 14.45
N ILE A 353 -5.99 12.56 14.05
CA ILE A 353 -5.55 13.10 12.75
C ILE A 353 -6.14 12.27 11.60
N SER A 354 -6.10 10.93 11.69
CA SER A 354 -6.66 10.05 10.66
C SER A 354 -8.17 10.26 10.50
N ALA A 355 -8.91 10.34 11.62
CA ALA A 355 -10.34 10.64 11.60
C ALA A 355 -10.63 12.04 11.02
N ALA A 356 -9.81 13.04 11.37
CA ALA A 356 -9.96 14.39 10.82
C ALA A 356 -9.75 14.41 9.29
N VAL A 357 -8.76 13.66 8.76
CA VAL A 357 -8.54 13.56 7.31
C VAL A 357 -9.74 12.89 6.62
N VAL A 358 -10.30 11.82 7.21
CA VAL A 358 -11.53 11.19 6.68
C VAL A 358 -12.68 12.20 6.58
N CYS A 359 -12.86 13.06 7.61
CA CYS A 359 -13.97 14.01 7.65
C CYS A 359 -13.76 15.26 6.79
N LEU A 360 -12.51 15.74 6.66
CA LEU A 360 -12.21 17.05 6.07
C LEU A 360 -11.89 16.97 4.57
N ASP A 361 -11.52 15.78 4.06
CA ASP A 361 -11.16 15.58 2.67
C ASP A 361 -10.23 16.68 2.12
N PRO A 362 -8.95 16.70 2.50
CA PRO A 362 -8.08 17.84 2.27
C PRO A 362 -7.71 18.07 0.80
N THR A 363 -7.87 17.06 -0.06
CA THR A 363 -7.60 17.17 -1.50
C THR A 363 -8.55 16.29 -2.33
N PRO A 364 -9.05 16.77 -3.48
CA PRO A 364 -9.94 15.98 -4.34
C PRO A 364 -9.26 14.76 -5.00
N LYS A 365 -7.92 14.75 -5.06
CA LYS A 365 -7.13 13.64 -5.62
C LYS A 365 -6.80 12.53 -4.63
N LEU A 366 -7.06 12.73 -3.34
CA LEU A 366 -6.74 11.77 -2.31
C LEU A 366 -8.03 11.18 -1.73
N TYR A 367 -8.31 9.91 -2.04
CA TYR A 367 -9.50 9.25 -1.52
C TYR A 367 -9.43 9.16 0.01
N ASN A 368 -10.15 10.07 0.69
CA ASN A 368 -10.04 10.33 2.13
C ASN A 368 -10.33 9.10 3.00
N VAL A 369 -11.25 8.21 2.59
CA VAL A 369 -11.60 7.00 3.34
C VAL A 369 -10.45 5.99 3.45
N ARG A 370 -9.40 6.11 2.64
CA ARG A 370 -8.18 5.32 2.79
C ARG A 370 -7.39 5.64 4.07
N PHE A 371 -7.78 6.70 4.82
CA PHE A 371 -7.27 6.97 6.17
C PHE A 371 -8.09 6.28 7.27
N LEU A 372 -9.25 5.72 6.95
CA LEU A 372 -10.10 5.00 7.90
C LEU A 372 -9.39 3.79 8.57
N PRO A 373 -8.64 2.93 7.85
CA PRO A 373 -7.88 1.84 8.46
C PRO A 373 -6.87 2.32 9.50
N LEU A 374 -6.32 3.52 9.34
CA LEU A 374 -5.33 4.11 10.26
C LEU A 374 -5.99 4.58 11.56
N TRP A 375 -7.23 5.10 11.48
CA TRP A 375 -8.08 5.38 12.63
C TRP A 375 -8.33 4.10 13.43
N PHE A 376 -8.83 3.04 12.77
CA PHE A 376 -9.10 1.75 13.42
C PHE A 376 -7.83 1.13 14.00
N LEU A 377 -6.73 1.13 13.28
CA LEU A 377 -5.47 0.61 13.82
C LEU A 377 -5.08 1.31 15.13
N CYS A 378 -5.17 2.64 15.19
CA CYS A 378 -4.89 3.40 16.39
C CYS A 378 -5.85 3.04 17.54
N ALA A 379 -7.15 2.89 17.25
CA ALA A 379 -8.16 2.48 18.23
C ALA A 379 -7.87 1.06 18.75
N TYR A 380 -7.67 0.08 17.90
CA TYR A 380 -7.34 -1.28 18.34
C TYR A 380 -6.05 -1.35 19.15
N LEU A 381 -5.01 -0.61 18.76
CA LEU A 381 -3.77 -0.55 19.54
C LEU A 381 -3.97 0.14 20.89
N LEU A 382 -4.83 1.15 20.97
CA LEU A 382 -5.17 1.83 22.23
C LEU A 382 -6.00 0.89 23.15
N ALA A 383 -6.93 0.13 22.61
CA ALA A 383 -7.65 -0.93 23.33
C ALA A 383 -6.68 -2.01 23.85
N GLY A 384 -5.69 -2.40 23.04
CA GLY A 384 -4.59 -3.28 23.49
C GLY A 384 -3.78 -2.69 24.66
N TYR A 385 -3.52 -1.39 24.61
CA TYR A 385 -2.89 -0.69 25.74
C TYR A 385 -3.79 -0.68 26.99
N ALA A 386 -5.11 -0.46 26.83
CA ALA A 386 -6.08 -0.54 27.93
C ALA A 386 -6.06 -1.92 28.60
N LEU A 387 -6.08 -2.98 27.81
CA LEU A 387 -5.97 -4.36 28.30
C LEU A 387 -4.66 -4.57 29.10
N ALA A 388 -3.55 -4.06 28.60
CA ALA A 388 -2.26 -4.16 29.31
C ALA A 388 -2.28 -3.46 30.67
N GLU A 389 -2.89 -2.28 30.77
CA GLU A 389 -3.02 -1.57 32.02
C GLU A 389 -4.00 -2.25 33.00
N ALA A 390 -5.08 -2.83 32.49
CA ALA A 390 -6.01 -3.64 33.28
C ALA A 390 -5.31 -4.86 33.88
N VAL A 391 -4.58 -5.63 33.07
CA VAL A 391 -3.78 -6.78 33.53
C VAL A 391 -2.75 -6.34 34.58
N ALA A 392 -2.07 -5.22 34.32
CA ALA A 392 -1.10 -4.68 35.30
C ALA A 392 -1.77 -4.19 36.61
N ALA A 393 -3.00 -3.67 36.54
CA ALA A 393 -3.76 -3.25 37.72
C ALA A 393 -4.17 -4.45 38.58
N VAL A 394 -4.72 -5.51 37.93
CA VAL A 394 -5.07 -6.76 38.64
C VAL A 394 -3.83 -7.39 39.31
N ALA A 395 -2.71 -7.42 38.62
CA ALA A 395 -1.45 -7.93 39.17
C ALA A 395 -0.93 -7.12 40.36
N ARG A 396 -1.14 -5.79 40.35
CA ARG A 396 -0.81 -4.91 41.50
C ARG A 396 -1.75 -5.16 42.69
N TRP A 397 -3.05 -5.28 42.41
CA TRP A 397 -4.05 -5.53 43.44
C TRP A 397 -3.84 -6.88 44.16
N ASN A 398 -3.63 -7.95 43.40
CA ASN A 398 -3.31 -9.28 43.94
C ASN A 398 -2.03 -9.28 44.80
N ARG A 399 -1.04 -8.45 44.43
CA ARG A 399 0.17 -8.28 45.24
C ARG A 399 -0.10 -7.56 46.55
N ARG A 400 -0.90 -6.46 46.51
CA ARG A 400 -1.28 -5.75 47.74
C ARG A 400 -2.00 -6.68 48.67
N ARG A 401 -3.01 -7.44 48.18
CA ARG A 401 -3.72 -8.43 49.04
C ARG A 401 -2.79 -9.49 49.63
N ARG A 402 -1.82 -10.00 48.87
CA ARG A 402 -0.83 -10.94 49.41
C ARG A 402 0.10 -10.29 50.44
N LEU A 403 0.53 -9.06 50.24
CA LEU A 403 1.33 -8.31 51.17
C LEU A 403 0.55 -8.02 52.44
N ASP A 404 -0.71 -7.59 52.35
CA ASP A 404 -1.58 -7.33 53.48
C ASP A 404 -1.81 -8.63 54.30
N HIS A 405 -2.06 -9.75 53.62
CA HIS A 405 -2.15 -11.07 54.25
C HIS A 405 -0.83 -11.46 54.97
N TRP A 406 0.31 -11.28 54.31
CA TRP A 406 1.60 -11.55 54.94
C TRP A 406 1.90 -10.61 56.12
N VAL A 407 1.55 -9.33 56.02
CA VAL A 407 1.65 -8.38 57.13
C VAL A 407 0.74 -8.79 58.26
N GLN A 408 -0.44 -9.29 57.99
CA GLN A 408 -1.37 -9.81 58.99
C GLN A 408 -0.82 -11.07 59.64
N VAL A 409 -0.33 -12.05 58.89
CA VAL A 409 0.32 -13.26 59.43
C VAL A 409 1.57 -12.93 60.23
N ILE A 410 2.37 -11.92 59.84
CA ILE A 410 3.53 -11.45 60.60
C ILE A 410 3.07 -10.75 61.92
N ARG A 411 1.98 -9.94 61.86
CA ARG A 411 1.38 -9.35 63.06
C ARG A 411 0.88 -10.40 64.04
N GLU A 412 0.17 -11.40 63.58
CA GLU A 412 -0.31 -12.51 64.40
C GLU A 412 0.83 -13.32 64.99
N ARG A 413 1.92 -13.57 64.21
CA ARG A 413 3.12 -14.22 64.79
C ARG A 413 3.89 -13.31 65.75
N LEU A 414 3.96 -12.00 65.53
CA LEU A 414 4.60 -11.07 66.43
C LEU A 414 3.82 -10.89 67.78
N SER A 415 2.47 -10.95 67.71
CA SER A 415 1.64 -10.96 68.91
C SER A 415 1.84 -12.20 69.78
N LEU A 416 2.05 -13.38 69.10
CA LEU A 416 2.44 -14.61 69.80
C LEU A 416 3.87 -14.56 70.40
N VAL A 417 4.80 -13.80 69.81
CA VAL A 417 6.18 -13.62 70.32
C VAL A 417 6.24 -12.60 71.44
N GLN A 418 5.29 -11.66 71.57
CA GLN A 418 5.22 -10.73 72.65
C GLN A 418 4.76 -11.36 74.04
N SER A 419 4.31 -12.62 73.93
CA SER A 419 3.98 -13.41 75.13
C SER A 419 5.14 -14.23 75.71
N LEU A 420 6.36 -14.14 75.19
CA LEU A 420 7.57 -14.84 75.61
C LEU A 420 8.51 -13.81 76.32
N PRO A 421 9.12 -14.19 77.50
CA PRO A 421 9.99 -13.30 78.24
C PRO A 421 11.26 -12.98 77.47
N TRP A 422 11.48 -11.68 77.23
CA TRP A 422 12.57 -11.12 76.45
C TRP A 422 13.93 -11.23 77.15
N ARG A 423 14.96 -11.80 76.50
CA ARG A 423 16.36 -11.72 76.96
C ARG A 423 17.09 -10.69 76.05
N PRO A 424 17.76 -9.66 76.61
CA PRO A 424 18.48 -8.66 75.82
C PRO A 424 19.85 -9.19 75.43
N GLY A 425 20.09 -9.37 74.13
CA GLY A 425 21.42 -9.76 73.66
C GLY A 425 21.58 -9.96 72.13
N ASP A 426 20.55 -10.09 71.35
CA ASP A 426 20.72 -10.38 69.96
C ASP A 426 20.57 -9.14 69.09
N ARG A 427 21.66 -8.86 68.36
CA ARG A 427 21.71 -7.79 67.34
C ARG A 427 20.77 -8.09 66.20
N VAL A 428 19.68 -7.28 66.05
CA VAL A 428 18.78 -7.29 64.93
C VAL A 428 19.54 -6.78 63.70
N SER A 429 19.89 -7.69 62.79
CA SER A 429 20.42 -7.35 61.46
C SER A 429 19.42 -6.50 60.69
N ARG A 430 19.87 -5.33 60.21
CA ARG A 430 19.09 -4.35 59.44
C ARG A 430 18.37 -4.98 58.31
N PHE A 431 17.05 -5.06 58.34
CA PHE A 431 16.21 -5.34 57.18
C PHE A 431 16.44 -4.24 56.14
N ARG A 432 17.13 -4.58 55.03
CA ARG A 432 17.16 -3.73 53.86
C ARG A 432 15.74 -3.56 53.33
N ARG A 433 15.24 -2.33 53.34
CA ARG A 433 14.02 -1.97 52.62
C ARG A 433 14.20 -2.40 51.15
N PRO A 434 13.23 -3.12 50.59
CA PRO A 434 13.27 -3.42 49.15
C PRO A 434 13.20 -2.10 48.38
N THR A 435 14.17 -1.89 47.49
CA THR A 435 14.15 -0.74 46.57
C THR A 435 12.89 -0.78 45.72
N PRO A 436 12.23 0.36 45.42
CA PRO A 436 10.97 0.42 44.69
C PRO A 436 11.06 -0.09 43.21
N ASP A 437 12.23 -0.46 42.73
CA ASP A 437 12.52 -0.78 41.33
C ASP A 437 12.57 -2.27 40.98
N SER A 438 12.21 -3.17 41.88
CA SER A 438 12.06 -4.56 41.49
C SER A 438 10.81 -4.73 40.59
N ASN A 439 11.03 -4.80 39.29
CA ASN A 439 10.02 -5.23 38.30
C ASN A 439 9.33 -6.51 38.80
N PRO A 440 8.00 -6.61 38.65
CA PRO A 440 7.27 -7.79 39.08
C PRO A 440 7.85 -9.06 38.42
N PRO A 441 7.87 -10.18 39.14
CA PRO A 441 8.26 -11.44 38.53
C PRO A 441 7.36 -11.65 37.31
N GLY A 442 8.00 -11.83 36.11
CA GLY A 442 7.33 -11.90 34.85
C GLY A 442 6.42 -13.10 34.76
N SER A 443 5.18 -12.82 34.89
CA SER A 443 4.11 -13.78 34.66
C SER A 443 3.95 -13.93 33.15
N VAL A 444 4.03 -15.17 32.68
CA VAL A 444 3.60 -15.59 31.34
C VAL A 444 2.09 -15.35 31.14
N VAL A 445 1.38 -15.14 32.24
CA VAL A 445 -0.07 -14.93 32.31
C VAL A 445 -0.53 -13.70 31.52
N GLY A 446 0.22 -12.59 31.49
CA GLY A 446 -0.19 -11.38 30.74
C GLY A 446 -0.32 -11.63 29.24
N PRO A 447 0.72 -12.18 28.58
CA PRO A 447 0.62 -12.55 27.18
C PRO A 447 -0.48 -13.59 26.89
N LEU A 448 -0.67 -14.58 27.76
CA LEU A 448 -1.73 -15.58 27.57
C LEU A 448 -3.13 -14.96 27.70
N ILE A 449 -3.35 -14.06 28.65
CA ILE A 449 -4.63 -13.32 28.75
C ILE A 449 -4.85 -12.47 27.51
N ALA A 450 -3.82 -11.81 26.98
CA ALA A 450 -3.94 -11.00 25.76
C ALA A 450 -4.31 -11.83 24.55
N LEU A 451 -3.68 -13.00 24.39
CA LEU A 451 -4.02 -13.92 23.30
C LEU A 451 -5.44 -14.49 23.48
N ALA A 452 -5.78 -14.92 24.69
CA ALA A 452 -7.12 -15.44 24.99
C ALA A 452 -8.20 -14.37 24.74
N ALA A 453 -7.97 -13.11 25.16
CA ALA A 453 -8.90 -12.02 24.90
C ALA A 453 -9.05 -11.72 23.40
N ALA A 454 -7.95 -11.71 22.65
CA ALA A 454 -8.00 -11.53 21.20
C ALA A 454 -8.72 -12.68 20.50
N CYS A 455 -8.44 -13.93 20.88
CA CYS A 455 -9.13 -15.11 20.35
C CYS A 455 -10.60 -15.14 20.75
N LEU A 456 -10.97 -14.74 21.96
CA LEU A 456 -12.36 -14.68 22.42
C LEU A 456 -13.19 -13.68 21.61
N VAL A 457 -12.57 -12.64 21.07
CA VAL A 457 -13.24 -11.67 20.21
C VAL A 457 -13.38 -12.18 18.77
N VAL A 458 -12.38 -12.91 18.26
CA VAL A 458 -12.30 -13.28 16.84
C VAL A 458 -12.84 -14.69 16.57
N VAL A 459 -12.56 -15.67 17.45
CA VAL A 459 -12.88 -17.08 17.19
C VAL A 459 -14.40 -17.35 17.20
N PRO A 460 -15.21 -16.84 18.15
CA PRO A 460 -16.66 -17.12 18.13
C PRO A 460 -17.35 -16.67 16.84
N PRO A 461 -17.05 -15.45 16.31
CA PRO A 461 -17.56 -15.01 15.03
C PRO A 461 -17.19 -15.92 13.86
N LEU A 462 -16.02 -16.53 13.90
CA LEU A 462 -15.54 -17.43 12.84
C LEU A 462 -16.09 -18.86 12.96
N ALA A 463 -16.44 -19.29 14.16
CA ALA A 463 -16.85 -20.67 14.47
C ALA A 463 -18.36 -20.88 14.59
N LEU A 464 -19.12 -19.82 14.93
CA LEU A 464 -20.55 -19.92 15.18
C LEU A 464 -21.38 -19.50 13.96
N PRO A 465 -22.55 -20.15 13.71
CA PRO A 465 -23.44 -19.72 12.63
C PRO A 465 -23.94 -18.29 12.85
N PRO A 466 -24.17 -17.51 11.78
CA PRO A 466 -24.58 -16.10 11.89
C PRO A 466 -25.82 -15.86 12.73
N ALA A 467 -26.78 -16.80 12.71
CA ALA A 467 -28.04 -16.69 13.42
C ALA A 467 -27.93 -16.75 14.97
N SER A 468 -26.83 -17.29 15.51
CA SER A 468 -26.69 -17.47 16.97
C SER A 468 -26.21 -16.23 17.71
N LEU A 469 -25.73 -15.18 17.00
CA LEU A 469 -25.19 -13.96 17.60
C LEU A 469 -26.00 -12.71 17.29
N SER A 470 -26.96 -12.77 16.37
CA SER A 470 -27.82 -11.63 16.00
C SER A 470 -28.63 -11.09 17.19
N HIS A 471 -28.99 -11.92 18.15
CA HIS A 471 -29.74 -11.52 19.33
C HIS A 471 -28.99 -10.62 20.32
N ILE A 472 -27.65 -10.58 20.23
CA ILE A 472 -26.81 -9.73 21.08
C ILE A 472 -26.22 -8.53 20.29
N GLY A 473 -26.78 -8.23 19.10
CA GLY A 473 -26.35 -7.09 18.28
C GLY A 473 -24.96 -7.23 17.65
N ILE A 474 -24.39 -8.44 17.70
CA ILE A 474 -23.15 -8.76 17.01
C ILE A 474 -23.51 -9.33 15.64
N THR A 475 -23.61 -8.48 14.66
CA THR A 475 -23.65 -8.89 13.24
C THR A 475 -22.27 -9.38 12.83
N VAL A 476 -22.09 -10.67 12.87
CA VAL A 476 -20.88 -11.29 12.36
C VAL A 476 -21.18 -11.78 10.96
N GLY A 477 -20.52 -11.18 9.98
CA GLY A 477 -20.39 -11.79 8.68
C GLY A 477 -19.54 -13.05 8.84
N ALA A 478 -20.22 -14.17 9.10
CA ALA A 478 -19.55 -15.43 9.35
C ALA A 478 -18.62 -15.76 8.19
N ASN A 479 -17.36 -16.06 8.49
CA ASN A 479 -16.35 -16.60 7.57
C ASN A 479 -16.07 -15.81 6.29
N GLN A 480 -16.47 -14.54 6.17
CA GLN A 480 -16.19 -13.75 4.98
C GLN A 480 -14.71 -13.74 4.59
N PRO A 481 -13.73 -13.44 5.50
CA PRO A 481 -12.32 -13.46 5.13
C PRO A 481 -11.84 -14.84 4.66
N SER A 482 -12.24 -15.92 5.32
CA SER A 482 -11.82 -17.28 4.95
C SER A 482 -12.45 -17.73 3.63
N ALA A 483 -13.72 -17.47 3.41
CA ALA A 483 -14.40 -17.77 2.14
C ALA A 483 -13.78 -16.97 0.98
N TRP A 484 -13.52 -15.69 1.20
CA TRP A 484 -12.88 -14.83 0.20
C TRP A 484 -11.44 -15.25 -0.08
N ALA A 485 -10.65 -15.60 0.93
CA ALA A 485 -9.30 -16.15 0.75
C ALA A 485 -9.32 -17.46 -0.04
N SER A 486 -10.28 -18.37 0.26
CA SER A 486 -10.49 -19.60 -0.51
C SER A 486 -10.82 -19.29 -1.97
N TRP A 487 -11.71 -18.31 -2.21
CA TRP A 487 -12.05 -17.87 -3.56
C TRP A 487 -10.83 -17.36 -4.31
N ASN A 488 -10.06 -16.44 -3.72
CA ASN A 488 -8.91 -15.85 -4.38
C ASN A 488 -7.79 -16.86 -4.64
N TYR A 489 -7.39 -17.62 -3.63
CA TYR A 489 -6.19 -18.44 -3.69
C TYR A 489 -6.41 -19.83 -4.28
N SER A 490 -7.68 -20.27 -4.46
CA SER A 490 -7.95 -21.42 -5.32
C SER A 490 -7.52 -21.15 -6.78
N GLY A 491 -7.54 -19.90 -7.20
CA GLY A 491 -7.15 -19.45 -8.53
C GLY A 491 -8.26 -19.54 -9.58
N TYR A 492 -7.99 -18.99 -10.75
CA TYR A 492 -8.89 -19.07 -11.90
C TYR A 492 -9.16 -20.51 -12.33
N GLU A 493 -8.11 -21.36 -12.34
CA GLU A 493 -8.11 -22.74 -12.81
C GLU A 493 -9.04 -23.65 -12.03
N ARG A 494 -9.43 -23.27 -10.82
CA ARG A 494 -10.32 -24.05 -9.96
C ARG A 494 -11.74 -23.46 -9.84
N LYS A 495 -12.06 -22.45 -10.65
CA LYS A 495 -13.44 -21.96 -10.71
C LYS A 495 -14.31 -22.94 -11.51
N PRO A 496 -15.58 -23.10 -11.15
CA PRO A 496 -16.52 -23.97 -11.91
C PRO A 496 -16.57 -23.59 -13.38
N ASP A 497 -16.55 -22.29 -13.68
CA ASP A 497 -16.65 -21.73 -15.03
C ASP A 497 -15.30 -21.54 -15.75
N TYR A 498 -14.21 -22.12 -15.21
CA TYR A 498 -12.90 -22.08 -15.86
C TYR A 498 -12.88 -22.68 -17.28
N PRO A 499 -13.61 -23.76 -17.63
CA PRO A 499 -13.66 -24.25 -19.00
C PRO A 499 -14.12 -23.19 -20.00
N GLU A 500 -15.15 -22.39 -19.66
CA GLU A 500 -15.61 -21.25 -20.46
C GLU A 500 -14.53 -20.18 -20.55
N TYR A 501 -13.98 -19.73 -19.43
CA TYR A 501 -12.91 -18.73 -19.38
C TYR A 501 -11.70 -19.14 -20.23
N ARG A 502 -11.25 -20.38 -20.10
CA ARG A 502 -10.13 -20.92 -20.88
C ARG A 502 -10.45 -20.94 -22.37
N ALA A 503 -11.68 -21.31 -22.76
CA ALA A 503 -12.08 -21.32 -24.17
C ALA A 503 -12.10 -19.93 -24.77
N VAL A 504 -12.55 -18.90 -24.03
CA VAL A 504 -12.49 -17.49 -24.45
C VAL A 504 -11.04 -17.06 -24.68
N ILE A 505 -10.13 -17.33 -23.73
CA ILE A 505 -8.70 -16.99 -23.87
C ILE A 505 -8.06 -17.70 -25.06
N GLN A 506 -8.32 -19.00 -25.24
CA GLN A 506 -7.79 -19.77 -26.37
C GLN A 506 -8.33 -19.26 -27.70
N MET A 507 -9.61 -18.91 -27.75
CA MET A 507 -10.23 -18.28 -28.90
C MET A 507 -9.54 -16.95 -29.26
N MET A 508 -9.29 -16.09 -28.28
CA MET A 508 -8.61 -14.81 -28.46
C MET A 508 -7.15 -14.98 -28.90
N ALA A 509 -6.42 -15.92 -28.30
CA ALA A 509 -5.06 -16.26 -28.71
C ALA A 509 -5.02 -16.73 -30.18
N LYS A 510 -5.98 -17.58 -30.59
CA LYS A 510 -6.11 -18.03 -31.98
C LYS A 510 -6.47 -16.89 -32.93
N VAL A 511 -7.41 -16.01 -32.54
CA VAL A 511 -7.77 -14.81 -33.30
C VAL A 511 -6.53 -13.92 -33.52
N GLY A 512 -5.75 -13.67 -32.47
CA GLY A 512 -4.50 -12.92 -32.56
C GLY A 512 -3.51 -13.55 -33.56
N THR A 513 -3.36 -14.87 -33.53
CA THR A 513 -2.48 -15.59 -34.46
C THR A 513 -2.99 -15.51 -35.89
N ASP A 514 -4.29 -15.74 -36.12
CA ASP A 514 -4.85 -15.87 -37.45
C ASP A 514 -5.16 -14.52 -38.13
N GLN A 515 -5.56 -13.53 -37.36
CA GLN A 515 -6.03 -12.22 -37.81
C GLN A 515 -5.06 -11.07 -37.51
N GLY A 516 -3.98 -11.35 -36.77
CA GLY A 516 -2.96 -10.41 -36.25
C GLY A 516 -3.20 -9.96 -34.84
N CYS A 517 -2.11 -9.73 -34.13
CA CYS A 517 -2.13 -9.19 -32.76
C CYS A 517 -2.74 -7.77 -32.69
N GLY A 518 -3.30 -7.38 -31.58
CA GLY A 518 -3.85 -6.03 -31.38
C GLY A 518 -4.77 -5.93 -30.17
N ARG A 519 -5.26 -4.73 -29.93
CA ARG A 519 -6.12 -4.41 -28.79
C ARG A 519 -7.51 -4.99 -28.94
N SER A 520 -8.09 -5.37 -27.79
CA SER A 520 -9.46 -5.85 -27.70
C SER A 520 -10.25 -5.06 -26.66
N MET A 521 -11.49 -4.80 -26.96
CA MET A 521 -12.52 -4.36 -26.01
C MET A 521 -13.48 -5.52 -25.78
N TRP A 522 -13.94 -5.69 -24.55
CA TRP A 522 -14.89 -6.74 -24.19
C TRP A 522 -16.10 -6.15 -23.46
N GLU A 523 -17.25 -6.73 -23.70
CA GLU A 523 -18.49 -6.37 -23.04
C GLU A 523 -18.38 -6.64 -21.52
N TYR A 524 -18.50 -5.59 -20.71
CA TYR A 524 -18.50 -5.73 -19.26
C TYR A 524 -19.86 -6.26 -18.77
N ASP A 525 -19.81 -7.23 -17.85
CA ASP A 525 -20.97 -7.74 -17.15
C ASP A 525 -20.59 -8.22 -15.75
N PRO A 526 -21.37 -7.89 -14.68
CA PRO A 526 -21.07 -8.34 -13.32
C PRO A 526 -20.99 -9.87 -13.18
N SER A 527 -21.64 -10.63 -14.04
CA SER A 527 -21.57 -12.11 -14.02
C SER A 527 -20.21 -12.66 -14.40
N LEU A 528 -19.28 -11.85 -14.98
CA LEU A 528 -17.89 -12.23 -15.21
C LEU A 528 -17.18 -12.62 -13.90
N ASN A 529 -17.71 -12.19 -12.75
CA ASN A 529 -17.20 -12.62 -11.45
C ASN A 529 -17.20 -14.15 -11.26
N ARG A 530 -17.99 -14.91 -12.04
CA ARG A 530 -17.97 -16.39 -12.06
C ARG A 530 -16.61 -16.95 -12.46
N PHE A 531 -15.82 -16.22 -13.27
CA PHE A 531 -14.46 -16.60 -13.63
C PHE A 531 -13.46 -16.40 -12.49
N GLY A 532 -13.80 -15.62 -11.47
CA GLY A 532 -12.96 -15.32 -10.34
C GLY A 532 -12.95 -13.83 -9.97
N THR A 533 -13.12 -12.95 -10.93
CA THR A 533 -13.35 -11.51 -10.78
C THR A 533 -14.06 -10.99 -12.02
N THR A 534 -14.76 -9.86 -11.89
CA THR A 534 -15.30 -9.12 -13.05
C THR A 534 -14.22 -8.62 -14.01
N MET A 535 -12.97 -8.57 -13.54
CA MET A 535 -11.78 -8.09 -14.26
C MET A 535 -10.98 -9.23 -14.92
N ALA A 536 -11.54 -10.43 -15.03
CA ALA A 536 -10.82 -11.61 -15.52
C ALA A 536 -10.23 -11.41 -16.93
N LEU A 537 -10.92 -10.69 -17.81
CA LEU A 537 -10.47 -10.44 -19.19
C LEU A 537 -9.42 -9.32 -19.31
N MET A 538 -9.14 -8.56 -18.24
CA MET A 538 -7.96 -7.69 -18.17
C MET A 538 -6.65 -8.48 -18.24
N LEU A 539 -6.68 -9.80 -18.03
CA LEU A 539 -5.53 -10.69 -18.16
C LEU A 539 -5.31 -11.22 -19.60
N LEU A 540 -6.03 -10.74 -20.59
CA LEU A 540 -5.79 -11.15 -21.98
C LEU A 540 -4.32 -10.99 -22.41
N PRO A 541 -3.63 -9.84 -22.15
CA PRO A 541 -2.20 -9.71 -22.48
C PRO A 541 -1.33 -10.73 -21.71
N TYR A 542 -1.66 -11.05 -20.48
CA TYR A 542 -0.94 -12.07 -19.71
C TYR A 542 -1.05 -13.47 -20.31
N TRP A 543 -2.26 -13.88 -20.68
CA TRP A 543 -2.52 -15.21 -21.22
C TRP A 543 -2.12 -15.37 -22.69
N THR A 544 -2.03 -14.28 -23.47
CA THR A 544 -1.68 -14.28 -24.89
C THR A 544 -0.25 -13.83 -25.16
N ASN A 545 0.58 -13.67 -24.10
CA ASN A 545 1.95 -13.16 -24.17
C ASN A 545 2.05 -11.81 -24.94
N GLY A 546 1.15 -10.89 -24.66
CA GLY A 546 1.12 -9.56 -25.28
C GLY A 546 0.61 -9.53 -26.72
N CYS A 547 0.08 -10.63 -27.28
CA CYS A 547 -0.49 -10.60 -28.62
C CYS A 547 -1.87 -9.93 -28.65
N VAL A 548 -2.70 -10.15 -27.63
CA VAL A 548 -4.01 -9.50 -27.52
C VAL A 548 -4.03 -8.67 -26.26
N ASP A 549 -4.03 -7.35 -26.43
CA ASP A 549 -4.10 -6.37 -25.36
C ASP A 549 -5.55 -6.11 -24.95
N SER A 550 -5.76 -5.56 -23.76
CA SER A 550 -7.09 -5.20 -23.25
C SER A 550 -7.24 -3.68 -23.15
N MET A 551 -8.33 -3.14 -23.68
CA MET A 551 -8.68 -1.74 -23.45
C MET A 551 -9.02 -1.47 -21.99
N GLU A 552 -9.45 -2.48 -21.25
CA GLU A 552 -9.67 -2.38 -19.82
C GLU A 552 -8.46 -2.81 -19.02
N GLY A 553 -8.14 -2.05 -17.99
CA GLY A 553 -7.04 -2.29 -17.07
C GLY A 553 -7.39 -1.89 -15.63
N LEU A 554 -6.60 -2.33 -14.67
CA LEU A 554 -6.89 -2.12 -13.25
C LEU A 554 -6.51 -0.73 -12.73
N LEU A 555 -5.41 -0.17 -13.22
CA LEU A 555 -4.82 1.06 -12.65
C LEU A 555 -5.46 2.30 -13.27
N PHE A 556 -6.73 2.54 -12.97
CA PHE A 556 -7.57 3.58 -13.60
C PHE A 556 -6.95 4.99 -13.56
N GLU A 557 -6.34 5.37 -12.42
CA GLU A 557 -5.71 6.67 -12.28
C GLU A 557 -4.42 6.81 -13.11
N SER A 558 -3.80 5.70 -13.50
CA SER A 558 -2.49 5.70 -14.16
C SER A 558 -2.54 6.04 -15.65
N ALA A 559 -3.73 6.04 -16.27
CA ALA A 559 -3.89 6.30 -17.68
C ALA A 559 -4.84 7.47 -17.95
N SER A 560 -4.41 8.43 -18.77
CA SER A 560 -5.28 9.52 -19.23
C SER A 560 -6.34 9.07 -20.23
N THR A 561 -6.24 7.85 -20.77
CA THR A 561 -7.23 7.25 -21.68
C THR A 561 -8.41 6.63 -20.91
N THR A 562 -8.27 6.38 -19.61
CA THR A 562 -9.32 5.77 -18.77
C THR A 562 -10.72 6.38 -18.93
N PRO A 563 -10.92 7.70 -18.96
CA PRO A 563 -12.27 8.28 -19.15
C PRO A 563 -12.91 7.86 -20.47
N PHE A 564 -12.16 7.84 -21.55
CA PHE A 564 -12.65 7.50 -22.90
C PHE A 564 -12.97 6.01 -23.01
N HIS A 565 -12.16 5.16 -22.40
CA HIS A 565 -12.44 3.74 -22.28
C HIS A 565 -13.75 3.48 -21.52
N PHE A 566 -14.05 4.16 -20.40
CA PHE A 566 -15.30 3.95 -19.66
C PHE A 566 -16.54 4.49 -20.40
N ILE A 567 -16.42 5.58 -21.17
CA ILE A 567 -17.48 6.01 -22.09
C ILE A 567 -17.74 4.89 -23.11
N ASN A 568 -16.68 4.34 -23.71
CA ASN A 568 -16.80 3.27 -24.69
C ASN A 568 -17.33 1.96 -24.05
N GLN A 569 -16.96 1.61 -22.82
CA GLN A 569 -17.52 0.48 -22.08
C GLN A 569 -19.04 0.65 -21.87
N ASN A 570 -19.50 1.87 -21.53
CA ASN A 570 -20.91 2.18 -21.35
C ASN A 570 -21.71 2.01 -22.65
N GLU A 571 -21.12 2.35 -23.79
CA GLU A 571 -21.76 2.18 -25.11
C GLU A 571 -21.83 0.72 -25.58
N LEU A 572 -20.90 -0.13 -25.12
CA LEU A 572 -20.72 -1.50 -25.57
C LEU A 572 -21.15 -2.56 -24.55
N SER A 573 -21.76 -2.15 -23.43
CA SER A 573 -22.16 -3.08 -22.37
C SER A 573 -23.60 -2.85 -21.93
N VAL A 574 -24.35 -3.94 -21.75
CA VAL A 574 -25.73 -3.87 -21.24
C VAL A 574 -25.75 -3.40 -19.77
N THR A 575 -24.75 -3.80 -18.99
CA THR A 575 -24.60 -3.46 -17.56
C THR A 575 -23.20 -2.94 -17.27
N PRO A 576 -22.86 -1.71 -17.76
CA PRO A 576 -21.52 -1.14 -17.60
C PRO A 576 -21.17 -0.85 -16.16
N SER A 577 -19.89 -0.63 -15.86
CA SER A 577 -19.42 -0.34 -14.51
C SER A 577 -19.54 1.14 -14.10
N ASP A 578 -19.50 2.07 -15.09
CA ASP A 578 -19.57 3.52 -14.92
C ASP A 578 -18.61 4.06 -13.82
N ALA A 579 -17.39 3.57 -13.82
CA ALA A 579 -16.46 3.71 -12.69
C ALA A 579 -15.95 5.14 -12.48
N VAL A 580 -15.87 5.98 -13.52
CA VAL A 580 -15.45 7.38 -13.42
C VAL A 580 -16.64 8.27 -13.19
N VAL A 581 -16.72 8.88 -12.02
CA VAL A 581 -17.86 9.74 -11.65
C VAL A 581 -17.83 11.05 -12.45
N GLY A 582 -19.00 11.44 -12.99
CA GLY A 582 -19.18 12.71 -13.67
C GLY A 582 -18.89 12.72 -15.17
N LEU A 583 -18.59 11.57 -15.78
CA LEU A 583 -18.56 11.43 -17.24
C LEU A 583 -19.98 11.40 -17.83
N PRO A 584 -20.16 11.87 -19.07
CA PRO A 584 -21.44 11.90 -19.75
C PRO A 584 -21.80 10.51 -20.33
N TYR A 585 -22.15 9.55 -19.50
CA TYR A 585 -22.53 8.21 -19.96
C TYR A 585 -23.86 8.24 -20.70
N GLY A 586 -23.82 7.90 -22.01
CA GLY A 586 -24.96 7.93 -22.91
C GLY A 586 -25.84 6.67 -22.88
N GLY A 587 -25.36 5.59 -22.25
CA GLY A 587 -25.95 4.25 -22.29
C GLY A 587 -25.59 3.47 -23.55
N LEU A 588 -26.15 2.26 -23.67
CA LEU A 588 -25.84 1.32 -24.74
C LEU A 588 -26.08 1.92 -26.14
N ASN A 589 -25.05 2.04 -26.93
CA ASN A 589 -25.05 2.50 -28.32
C ASN A 589 -23.92 1.82 -29.12
N VAL A 590 -24.14 0.57 -29.52
CA VAL A 590 -23.11 -0.27 -30.10
C VAL A 590 -22.51 0.32 -31.42
N PRO A 591 -23.28 0.94 -32.31
CA PRO A 591 -22.70 1.57 -33.50
C PRO A 591 -21.70 2.69 -33.13
N LEU A 592 -22.06 3.63 -32.24
CA LEU A 592 -21.16 4.69 -31.78
C LEU A 592 -19.94 4.10 -31.04
N GLY A 593 -20.17 3.08 -30.21
CA GLY A 593 -19.09 2.37 -29.54
C GLY A 593 -18.08 1.76 -30.49
N ILE A 594 -18.52 1.19 -31.62
CA ILE A 594 -17.65 0.65 -32.67
C ILE A 594 -16.85 1.78 -33.36
N GLU A 595 -17.46 2.93 -33.64
CA GLU A 595 -16.74 4.09 -34.19
C GLU A 595 -15.68 4.61 -33.20
N HIS A 596 -15.97 4.63 -31.90
CA HIS A 596 -15.01 4.95 -30.86
C HIS A 596 -13.85 3.93 -30.79
N LEU A 597 -14.13 2.64 -30.98
CA LEU A 597 -13.06 1.63 -31.10
C LEU A 597 -12.14 1.88 -32.31
N GLN A 598 -12.68 2.37 -33.42
CA GLN A 598 -11.85 2.81 -34.56
C GLN A 598 -10.97 3.99 -34.21
N GLN A 599 -11.50 5.00 -33.48
CA GLN A 599 -10.72 6.15 -32.99
C GLN A 599 -9.57 5.73 -32.08
N LEU A 600 -9.80 4.75 -31.22
CA LEU A 600 -8.78 4.24 -30.28
C LEU A 600 -7.86 3.18 -30.88
N GLY A 601 -8.04 2.80 -32.16
CA GLY A 601 -7.24 1.77 -32.83
C GLY A 601 -7.44 0.37 -32.26
N VAL A 602 -8.62 0.09 -31.70
CA VAL A 602 -9.00 -1.20 -31.15
C VAL A 602 -9.41 -2.15 -32.27
N ARG A 603 -8.81 -3.33 -32.29
CA ARG A 603 -8.94 -4.27 -33.40
C ARG A 603 -10.07 -5.27 -33.21
N TYR A 604 -10.40 -5.61 -31.99
CA TYR A 604 -11.36 -6.67 -31.67
C TYR A 604 -12.39 -6.21 -30.64
N LEU A 605 -13.65 -6.59 -30.86
CA LEU A 605 -14.74 -6.49 -29.90
C LEU A 605 -15.17 -7.90 -29.51
N LEU A 606 -15.21 -8.20 -28.19
CA LEU A 606 -15.79 -9.42 -27.62
C LEU A 606 -17.16 -9.10 -27.08
N ALA A 607 -18.19 -9.71 -27.62
CA ALA A 607 -19.57 -9.62 -27.15
C ALA A 607 -20.01 -10.94 -26.52
N SER A 608 -20.87 -10.86 -25.52
CA SER A 608 -21.39 -11.99 -24.77
C SER A 608 -22.92 -11.94 -24.56
N SER A 609 -23.53 -10.77 -24.67
CA SER A 609 -24.98 -10.61 -24.62
C SER A 609 -25.58 -10.64 -26.02
N ILE A 610 -26.76 -11.21 -26.13
CA ILE A 610 -27.51 -11.27 -27.40
C ILE A 610 -27.76 -9.87 -27.97
N THR A 611 -27.94 -8.87 -27.14
CA THR A 611 -28.21 -7.49 -27.54
C THR A 611 -27.00 -6.88 -28.25
N VAL A 612 -25.82 -6.97 -27.66
CA VAL A 612 -24.58 -6.45 -28.22
C VAL A 612 -24.19 -7.27 -29.47
N GLU A 613 -24.35 -8.59 -29.43
CA GLU A 613 -24.05 -9.48 -30.55
C GLU A 613 -24.90 -9.11 -31.78
N GLN A 614 -26.20 -8.90 -31.61
CA GLN A 614 -27.11 -8.56 -32.70
C GLN A 614 -26.80 -7.18 -33.29
N ALA A 615 -26.56 -6.20 -32.42
CA ALA A 615 -26.21 -4.85 -32.86
C ALA A 615 -24.86 -4.81 -33.59
N ALA A 616 -23.84 -5.49 -33.08
CA ALA A 616 -22.53 -5.61 -33.74
C ALA A 616 -22.62 -6.36 -35.08
N ALA A 617 -23.39 -7.44 -35.15
CA ALA A 617 -23.57 -8.19 -36.41
C ALA A 617 -24.26 -7.37 -37.48
N ALA A 618 -25.06 -6.38 -37.16
CA ALA A 618 -25.71 -5.47 -38.09
C ALA A 618 -24.82 -4.30 -38.55
N ASP A 619 -23.71 -4.02 -37.84
CA ASP A 619 -22.83 -2.91 -38.19
C ASP A 619 -21.88 -3.25 -39.34
N PRO A 620 -21.81 -2.41 -40.42
CA PRO A 620 -20.97 -2.65 -41.57
C PRO A 620 -19.46 -2.53 -41.29
N ASN A 621 -19.09 -1.90 -40.14
CA ASN A 621 -17.69 -1.66 -39.76
C ASN A 621 -17.05 -2.86 -39.07
N VAL A 622 -17.79 -3.92 -38.78
CA VAL A 622 -17.23 -5.11 -38.14
C VAL A 622 -17.48 -6.39 -38.92
N THR A 623 -16.70 -7.41 -38.63
CA THR A 623 -16.87 -8.75 -39.23
C THR A 623 -16.65 -9.79 -38.13
N GLN A 624 -17.62 -10.69 -37.91
CA GLN A 624 -17.42 -11.79 -36.97
C GLN A 624 -16.32 -12.72 -37.44
N VAL A 625 -15.32 -12.98 -36.61
CA VAL A 625 -14.13 -13.80 -36.92
C VAL A 625 -14.03 -15.07 -36.10
N ALA A 626 -14.67 -15.13 -34.93
CA ALA A 626 -14.68 -16.31 -34.06
C ALA A 626 -15.91 -16.35 -33.16
N SER A 627 -16.20 -17.54 -32.60
CA SER A 627 -17.18 -17.72 -31.55
C SER A 627 -16.88 -18.96 -30.70
N THR A 628 -17.31 -18.97 -29.45
CA THR A 628 -17.27 -20.14 -28.56
C THR A 628 -18.53 -20.20 -27.67
N GLY A 629 -19.02 -21.41 -27.43
CA GLY A 629 -20.27 -21.65 -26.72
C GLY A 629 -21.31 -22.42 -27.58
N PRO A 630 -22.58 -22.55 -27.13
CA PRO A 630 -23.10 -21.94 -25.89
C PRO A 630 -22.58 -22.60 -24.61
N TRP A 631 -22.28 -21.77 -23.60
CA TRP A 631 -21.87 -22.17 -22.28
C TRP A 631 -23.06 -22.01 -21.33
N SER A 632 -23.35 -23.04 -20.52
CA SER A 632 -24.45 -23.02 -19.57
C SER A 632 -23.90 -23.03 -18.15
N THR A 633 -24.28 -22.05 -17.36
CA THR A 633 -23.87 -21.89 -15.95
C THR A 633 -25.02 -21.31 -15.13
N SER A 634 -24.77 -21.00 -13.87
CA SER A 634 -25.70 -20.22 -13.06
C SER A 634 -24.93 -19.09 -12.34
N TYR A 635 -25.52 -17.92 -12.31
CA TYR A 635 -25.00 -16.78 -11.58
C TYR A 635 -26.10 -16.21 -10.68
N ASN A 636 -25.80 -16.07 -9.37
CA ASN A 636 -26.77 -15.64 -8.34
C ASN A 636 -28.07 -16.47 -8.35
N GLY A 637 -27.97 -17.78 -8.64
CA GLY A 637 -29.13 -18.69 -8.68
C GLY A 637 -29.97 -18.61 -9.95
N GLN A 638 -29.60 -17.80 -10.92
CA GLN A 638 -30.24 -17.71 -12.24
C GLN A 638 -29.44 -18.48 -13.28
N ALA A 639 -30.12 -19.23 -14.13
CA ALA A 639 -29.50 -19.91 -15.26
C ALA A 639 -28.97 -18.86 -16.25
N LEU A 640 -27.72 -19.03 -16.69
CA LEU A 640 -27.05 -18.17 -17.64
C LEU A 640 -26.57 -19.02 -18.81
N ALA A 641 -26.94 -18.66 -20.03
CA ALA A 641 -26.40 -19.24 -21.25
C ALA A 641 -25.66 -18.15 -22.03
N THR A 642 -24.36 -18.35 -22.23
CA THR A 642 -23.48 -17.35 -22.85
C THR A 642 -22.85 -17.93 -24.11
N THR A 643 -22.90 -17.18 -25.20
CA THR A 643 -22.10 -17.41 -26.42
C THR A 643 -21.17 -16.22 -26.59
N TRP A 644 -19.88 -16.46 -26.67
CA TRP A 644 -18.91 -15.40 -26.93
C TRP A 644 -18.67 -15.27 -28.43
N LYS A 645 -18.75 -14.04 -28.92
CA LYS A 645 -18.42 -13.71 -30.32
C LYS A 645 -17.34 -12.65 -30.40
N VAL A 646 -16.43 -12.83 -31.32
CA VAL A 646 -15.34 -11.89 -31.62
C VAL A 646 -15.59 -11.23 -32.95
N TYR A 647 -15.65 -9.92 -32.93
CA TYR A 647 -15.78 -9.09 -34.13
C TYR A 647 -14.47 -8.35 -34.40
N LYS A 648 -13.97 -8.44 -35.61
CA LYS A 648 -12.83 -7.65 -36.11
C LYS A 648 -13.34 -6.33 -36.65
N ILE A 649 -12.73 -5.24 -36.22
CA ILE A 649 -13.11 -3.86 -36.53
C ILE A 649 -12.32 -3.40 -37.76
N LYS A 650 -13.00 -2.82 -38.73
CA LYS A 650 -12.38 -2.19 -39.90
C LYS A 650 -11.75 -0.85 -39.50
N ASP A 651 -10.78 -0.39 -40.27
CA ASP A 651 -10.13 0.92 -40.15
C ASP A 651 -9.59 1.23 -38.71
N SER A 652 -9.15 0.17 -38.03
CA SER A 652 -8.59 0.25 -36.67
C SER A 652 -7.05 0.20 -36.64
N SER A 653 -6.41 0.86 -37.63
CA SER A 653 -4.94 0.93 -37.71
C SER A 653 -4.32 1.64 -36.51
N LEU A 654 -3.18 1.12 -36.01
CA LEU A 654 -2.42 1.75 -34.95
C LEU A 654 -1.83 3.10 -35.35
N VAL A 655 -1.43 3.24 -36.60
CA VAL A 655 -0.83 4.44 -37.17
C VAL A 655 -1.56 4.79 -38.45
N GLN A 656 -2.02 6.03 -38.54
CA GLN A 656 -2.73 6.48 -39.78
C GLN A 656 -2.42 7.93 -40.09
N PRO A 657 -2.33 8.31 -41.38
CA PRO A 657 -2.21 9.70 -41.78
C PRO A 657 -3.54 10.42 -41.55
N LEU A 658 -3.49 11.68 -41.18
CA LEU A 658 -4.69 12.51 -41.05
C LEU A 658 -5.06 13.11 -42.40
N ALA A 659 -6.34 13.04 -42.73
CA ALA A 659 -6.89 13.64 -43.98
C ALA A 659 -6.89 15.19 -43.91
N ASN A 660 -6.98 15.75 -42.73
CA ASN A 660 -6.97 17.19 -42.48
C ASN A 660 -5.91 17.56 -41.43
N GLN A 661 -5.39 18.78 -41.57
CA GLN A 661 -4.45 19.37 -40.59
C GLN A 661 -5.11 19.49 -39.23
N PRO A 662 -4.45 19.08 -38.15
CA PRO A 662 -4.93 19.32 -36.80
C PRO A 662 -5.05 20.81 -36.47
N VAL A 663 -5.91 21.15 -35.48
CA VAL A 663 -6.00 22.48 -34.91
C VAL A 663 -5.50 22.49 -33.49
N VAL A 664 -4.97 23.60 -33.02
CA VAL A 664 -4.50 23.72 -31.61
C VAL A 664 -5.51 24.48 -30.79
N TRP A 665 -5.99 23.90 -29.71
CA TRP A 665 -6.87 24.56 -28.77
C TRP A 665 -6.16 25.63 -27.95
N LYS A 666 -6.66 26.86 -27.99
CA LYS A 666 -6.16 27.98 -27.17
C LYS A 666 -6.49 27.78 -25.69
N GLY A 667 -5.50 27.97 -24.82
CA GLY A 667 -5.70 27.94 -23.36
C GLY A 667 -5.80 26.54 -22.75
N VAL A 668 -5.53 25.47 -23.54
CA VAL A 668 -5.49 24.10 -23.06
C VAL A 668 -4.03 23.67 -22.97
N SER A 669 -3.66 23.13 -21.80
CA SER A 669 -2.36 22.49 -21.62
C SER A 669 -2.44 20.98 -21.89
N PRO A 670 -1.31 20.29 -22.16
CA PRO A 670 -1.32 18.84 -22.33
C PRO A 670 -1.72 18.05 -21.06
N GLY A 671 -1.83 18.70 -19.90
CA GLY A 671 -2.26 18.05 -18.66
C GLY A 671 -3.76 17.76 -18.63
N GLN A 672 -4.16 16.73 -17.89
CA GLN A 672 -5.53 16.20 -17.85
C GLN A 672 -6.59 17.21 -17.41
N THR A 673 -6.27 18.10 -16.47
CA THR A 673 -7.26 19.02 -15.87
C THR A 673 -7.91 19.96 -16.89
N SER A 674 -7.15 20.51 -17.84
CA SER A 674 -7.68 21.40 -18.88
C SER A 674 -8.06 20.64 -20.16
N TRP A 675 -7.58 19.44 -20.32
CA TRP A 675 -7.76 18.60 -21.51
C TRP A 675 -9.05 17.79 -21.49
N LEU A 676 -9.39 17.16 -20.36
CA LEU A 676 -10.41 16.11 -20.31
C LEU A 676 -11.77 16.56 -20.81
N ALA A 677 -12.33 17.63 -20.27
CA ALA A 677 -13.69 18.05 -20.61
C ALA A 677 -13.86 18.43 -22.09
N PRO A 678 -12.96 19.24 -22.70
CA PRO A 678 -13.05 19.50 -24.16
C PRO A 678 -12.84 18.24 -25.01
N ALA A 679 -11.91 17.35 -24.60
CA ALA A 679 -11.62 16.13 -25.35
C ALA A 679 -12.80 15.15 -25.29
N VAL A 680 -13.46 14.99 -24.15
CA VAL A 680 -14.71 14.20 -24.04
C VAL A 680 -15.81 14.80 -24.91
N SER A 681 -16.02 16.13 -24.86
CA SER A 681 -17.01 16.79 -25.71
C SER A 681 -16.74 16.61 -27.23
N TRP A 682 -15.48 16.53 -27.62
CA TRP A 682 -15.10 16.22 -29.01
C TRP A 682 -15.31 14.73 -29.33
N TYR A 683 -14.97 13.83 -28.40
CA TYR A 683 -15.09 12.39 -28.55
C TYR A 683 -16.55 11.97 -28.75
N ASP A 684 -17.49 12.54 -27.98
CA ASP A 684 -18.91 12.25 -28.06
C ASP A 684 -19.61 12.87 -29.29
N ALA A 685 -18.86 13.52 -30.21
CA ALA A 685 -19.42 14.26 -31.32
C ALA A 685 -18.81 13.80 -32.69
N PRO A 686 -19.29 12.69 -33.31
CA PRO A 686 -18.75 12.15 -34.52
C PRO A 686 -18.63 13.14 -35.69
N GLY A 687 -19.57 14.07 -35.78
CA GLY A 687 -19.57 15.13 -36.82
C GLY A 687 -18.38 16.11 -36.71
N ARG A 688 -17.57 16.04 -35.68
CA ARG A 688 -16.40 16.91 -35.43
C ARG A 688 -15.06 16.19 -35.72
N TRP A 689 -15.04 14.89 -35.91
CA TRP A 689 -13.82 14.09 -36.02
C TRP A 689 -13.00 14.34 -37.27
N SER A 690 -13.58 15.02 -38.25
CA SER A 690 -12.86 15.39 -39.48
C SER A 690 -11.63 16.28 -39.21
N VAL A 691 -11.63 17.03 -38.11
CA VAL A 691 -10.48 17.85 -37.66
C VAL A 691 -10.12 17.50 -36.22
N VAL A 692 -8.92 16.97 -36.04
CA VAL A 692 -8.44 16.53 -34.73
C VAL A 692 -7.84 17.71 -33.99
N PRO A 693 -8.29 18.01 -32.75
CA PRO A 693 -7.68 19.06 -31.94
C PRO A 693 -6.46 18.55 -31.18
N ALA A 694 -5.45 19.40 -31.07
CA ALA A 694 -4.19 19.17 -30.37
C ALA A 694 -3.99 20.14 -29.21
N ALA A 695 -3.23 19.73 -28.20
CA ALA A 695 -2.83 20.60 -27.09
C ALA A 695 -1.73 21.60 -27.48
N ASP A 696 -0.88 21.22 -28.44
CA ASP A 696 0.18 22.03 -29.03
C ASP A 696 0.51 21.52 -30.45
N GLY A 697 1.33 22.24 -31.19
CA GLY A 697 1.74 21.83 -32.52
C GLY A 697 2.50 22.93 -33.27
N PRO A 698 2.92 22.66 -34.52
CA PRO A 698 3.62 23.61 -35.38
C PRO A 698 2.91 24.95 -35.48
N SER A 699 3.65 26.04 -35.68
CA SER A 699 3.09 27.38 -35.82
C SER A 699 2.11 27.51 -36.98
N ALA A 700 2.26 26.68 -38.00
CA ALA A 700 1.39 26.61 -39.16
C ALA A 700 -0.02 26.07 -38.88
N TRP A 701 -0.22 25.34 -37.80
CA TRP A 701 -1.54 24.83 -37.41
C TRP A 701 -2.42 25.96 -36.87
N ALA A 702 -3.68 25.98 -37.25
CA ALA A 702 -4.61 27.00 -36.78
C ALA A 702 -4.84 26.91 -35.27
N ARG A 703 -4.79 28.06 -34.56
CA ARG A 703 -5.10 28.15 -33.13
C ARG A 703 -6.56 28.60 -32.98
N VAL A 704 -7.39 27.71 -32.48
CA VAL A 704 -8.85 27.90 -32.36
C VAL A 704 -9.28 27.95 -30.90
N PRO A 705 -10.41 28.62 -30.54
CA PRO A 705 -11.00 28.50 -29.22
C PRO A 705 -11.48 27.06 -28.93
N VAL A 706 -11.48 26.66 -27.69
CA VAL A 706 -11.96 25.32 -27.26
C VAL A 706 -13.43 25.07 -27.65
N GLY A 707 -14.26 26.14 -27.67
CA GLY A 707 -15.68 26.05 -28.01
C GLY A 707 -15.97 26.02 -29.52
N ASP A 708 -14.97 26.13 -30.41
CA ASP A 708 -15.16 26.06 -31.85
C ASP A 708 -15.66 24.67 -32.26
N GLN A 709 -16.91 24.61 -32.67
CA GLN A 709 -17.59 23.35 -33.02
C GLN A 709 -17.20 22.82 -34.40
N GLN A 710 -16.81 23.70 -35.31
CA GLN A 710 -16.51 23.35 -36.71
C GLN A 710 -15.31 24.18 -37.20
N PRO A 711 -14.09 23.88 -36.74
CA PRO A 711 -12.91 24.55 -37.23
C PRO A 711 -12.75 24.26 -38.75
N THR A 712 -12.27 25.25 -39.50
CA THR A 712 -12.06 25.10 -40.91
C THR A 712 -11.08 23.97 -41.21
N ALA A 713 -11.56 22.93 -41.90
CA ALA A 713 -10.75 21.83 -42.34
C ALA A 713 -9.71 22.29 -43.41
N ARG A 714 -8.47 21.92 -43.24
CA ARG A 714 -7.39 22.11 -44.24
C ARG A 714 -6.90 20.73 -44.64
N SER A 715 -7.21 20.35 -45.88
CA SER A 715 -6.86 19.02 -46.40
C SER A 715 -5.35 18.86 -46.49
N GLU A 716 -4.89 17.71 -46.03
CA GLU A 716 -3.51 17.25 -46.18
C GLU A 716 -3.34 16.36 -47.41
N PRO A 717 -2.12 16.30 -47.99
CA PRO A 717 -1.83 15.40 -49.10
C PRO A 717 -2.06 13.93 -48.71
N ASN A 718 -2.58 13.15 -49.66
CA ASN A 718 -2.74 11.71 -49.48
C ASN A 718 -1.37 11.09 -49.18
N THR A 719 -1.28 10.38 -48.09
CA THR A 719 -0.07 9.75 -47.58
C THR A 719 -0.38 8.32 -47.17
N THR A 720 0.51 7.40 -47.47
CA THR A 720 0.38 6.00 -47.03
C THR A 720 1.38 5.68 -45.92
N VAL A 721 0.92 4.92 -44.93
CA VAL A 721 1.73 4.38 -43.84
C VAL A 721 1.92 2.88 -44.06
N SER A 722 3.14 2.42 -43.93
CA SER A 722 3.50 1.00 -44.08
C SER A 722 4.52 0.58 -43.03
N SER A 723 4.82 -0.72 -42.97
CA SER A 723 5.86 -1.28 -42.08
C SER A 723 5.71 -0.88 -40.63
N VAL A 724 4.46 -0.83 -40.14
CA VAL A 724 4.17 -0.50 -38.74
C VAL A 724 4.65 -1.64 -37.83
N SER A 725 5.48 -1.29 -36.83
CA SER A 725 5.97 -2.21 -35.80
C SER A 725 5.83 -1.57 -34.45
N GLN A 726 5.39 -2.34 -33.46
CA GLN A 726 5.27 -1.92 -32.06
C GLN A 726 6.01 -2.91 -31.16
N THR A 727 6.76 -2.36 -30.23
CA THR A 727 7.33 -3.05 -29.05
C THR A 727 6.87 -2.33 -27.80
N ASP A 728 7.25 -2.82 -26.60
CA ASP A 728 6.86 -2.15 -25.35
C ASP A 728 7.24 -0.65 -25.34
N ASN A 729 8.44 -0.31 -25.78
CA ASN A 729 9.01 1.03 -25.66
C ASN A 729 9.21 1.75 -27.00
N ALA A 730 8.77 1.20 -28.12
CA ALA A 730 8.98 1.83 -29.42
C ALA A 730 7.87 1.51 -30.42
N ILE A 731 7.58 2.49 -31.28
CA ILE A 731 6.66 2.38 -32.41
C ILE A 731 7.41 2.92 -33.62
N SER A 732 7.57 2.10 -34.69
CA SER A 732 8.19 2.52 -35.92
C SER A 732 7.25 2.31 -37.11
N PHE A 733 7.38 3.17 -38.10
CA PHE A 733 6.61 3.09 -39.35
C PHE A 733 7.30 3.85 -40.47
N HIS A 734 6.91 3.51 -41.70
CA HIS A 734 7.36 4.18 -42.90
C HIS A 734 6.22 4.99 -43.52
N VAL A 735 6.52 6.20 -44.01
CA VAL A 735 5.61 7.07 -44.77
C VAL A 735 6.15 7.30 -46.18
N ASP A 736 5.30 7.25 -47.19
CA ASP A 736 5.69 7.57 -48.54
C ASP A 736 5.89 9.08 -48.78
N ARG A 737 5.34 9.93 -47.86
CA ARG A 737 5.43 11.38 -47.98
C ARG A 737 5.72 11.98 -46.59
N VAL A 738 6.67 12.89 -46.54
CA VAL A 738 7.00 13.70 -45.33
C VAL A 738 6.11 14.95 -45.26
N GLY A 739 5.92 15.48 -44.04
CA GLY A 739 5.20 16.74 -43.79
C GLY A 739 3.71 16.55 -43.52
N THR A 740 3.08 15.46 -43.89
CA THR A 740 1.68 15.16 -43.53
C THR A 740 1.59 14.70 -42.09
N PRO A 741 0.68 15.25 -41.26
CA PRO A 741 0.45 14.78 -39.90
C PRO A 741 0.01 13.32 -39.85
N VAL A 742 0.63 12.55 -38.97
CA VAL A 742 0.34 11.12 -38.76
C VAL A 742 -0.07 10.91 -37.31
N GLU A 743 -1.25 10.34 -37.13
CA GLU A 743 -1.78 9.95 -35.83
C GLU A 743 -1.21 8.60 -35.42
N VAL A 744 -0.76 8.51 -34.17
CA VAL A 744 -0.33 7.28 -33.53
C VAL A 744 -1.28 7.01 -32.35
N LYS A 745 -2.09 5.97 -32.48
CA LYS A 745 -3.17 5.61 -31.54
C LYS A 745 -2.62 4.91 -30.32
N VAL A 746 -1.77 5.61 -29.60
CA VAL A 746 -1.17 5.24 -28.33
C VAL A 746 -1.34 6.42 -27.38
N SER A 747 -1.63 6.13 -26.12
CA SER A 747 -1.83 7.14 -25.10
C SER A 747 -0.67 8.13 -25.04
N TYR A 748 -0.98 9.42 -25.05
CA TYR A 748 0.02 10.45 -24.90
C TYR A 748 0.60 10.46 -23.48
N PHE A 749 1.94 10.48 -23.42
CA PHE A 749 2.67 10.76 -22.18
C PHE A 749 3.97 11.51 -22.53
N PRO A 750 4.43 12.48 -21.69
CA PRO A 750 5.58 13.35 -22.06
C PRO A 750 6.90 12.63 -22.30
N ASN A 751 7.03 11.39 -21.87
CA ASN A 751 8.24 10.57 -22.08
C ASN A 751 8.38 10.04 -23.50
N TRP A 752 7.33 10.10 -24.34
CA TRP A 752 7.45 9.73 -25.74
C TRP A 752 8.24 10.76 -26.53
N GLN A 753 9.21 10.32 -27.29
CA GLN A 753 10.07 11.12 -28.14
C GLN A 753 10.06 10.57 -29.56
N ALA A 754 10.09 11.46 -30.58
CA ALA A 754 10.09 11.05 -31.98
C ALA A 754 11.48 11.26 -32.59
N SER A 755 11.91 10.31 -33.40
CA SER A 755 13.03 10.40 -34.36
C SER A 755 12.48 10.34 -35.76
N GLY A 756 12.95 11.19 -36.67
CA GLY A 756 12.43 11.29 -38.05
C GLY A 756 11.09 12.02 -38.17
N ALA A 757 10.62 12.66 -37.11
CA ALA A 757 9.42 13.47 -37.08
C ALA A 757 9.51 14.59 -36.02
N ASN A 758 8.71 15.65 -36.18
CA ASN A 758 8.44 16.65 -35.15
C ASN A 758 7.27 16.16 -34.28
N GLY A 759 7.28 16.51 -32.98
CA GLY A 759 6.31 16.04 -31.98
C GLY A 759 6.94 14.98 -31.06
N PRO A 760 6.15 14.07 -30.44
CA PRO A 760 4.71 13.94 -30.56
C PRO A 760 3.95 15.02 -29.75
N TRP A 761 2.80 15.42 -30.26
CA TRP A 761 1.85 16.27 -29.53
C TRP A 761 0.61 15.48 -29.14
N ARG A 762 0.01 15.84 -28.00
CA ARG A 762 -1.25 15.26 -27.55
C ARG A 762 -2.40 15.72 -28.44
N VAL A 763 -3.19 14.77 -28.91
CA VAL A 763 -4.43 15.01 -29.66
C VAL A 763 -5.61 14.29 -29.01
N ALA A 764 -6.83 14.80 -29.31
CA ALA A 764 -8.04 14.14 -28.80
C ALA A 764 -8.22 12.74 -29.43
N PRO A 765 -8.75 11.77 -28.65
CA PRO A 765 -9.16 11.90 -27.24
C PRO A 765 -7.98 11.96 -26.26
N ASN A 766 -6.95 11.14 -26.41
CA ASN A 766 -5.69 11.10 -25.64
C ASN A 766 -4.55 10.44 -26.41
N LEU A 767 -4.47 10.67 -27.71
CA LEU A 767 -3.53 10.03 -28.61
C LEU A 767 -2.35 10.95 -28.95
N MET A 768 -1.49 10.51 -29.84
CA MET A 768 -0.33 11.25 -30.29
C MET A 768 -0.44 11.60 -31.79
N VAL A 769 0.09 12.76 -32.17
CA VAL A 769 0.32 13.10 -33.57
C VAL A 769 1.76 13.53 -33.77
N VAL A 770 2.35 13.13 -34.89
CA VAL A 770 3.68 13.54 -35.32
C VAL A 770 3.63 14.10 -36.72
N VAL A 771 4.59 14.94 -37.10
CA VAL A 771 4.78 15.41 -38.49
C VAL A 771 6.11 14.87 -38.97
N PRO A 772 6.11 13.83 -39.83
CA PRO A 772 7.31 13.21 -40.38
C PRO A 772 8.23 14.21 -41.07
N THR A 773 9.51 14.16 -40.76
CA THR A 773 10.60 14.88 -41.43
C THR A 773 11.51 13.92 -42.19
N SER A 774 11.31 12.60 -41.95
CA SER A 774 11.94 11.49 -42.71
C SER A 774 10.87 10.49 -43.09
N HIS A 775 11.14 9.67 -44.09
CA HIS A 775 10.26 8.57 -44.48
C HIS A 775 10.16 7.50 -43.36
N ASP A 776 11.23 7.25 -42.63
CA ASP A 776 11.25 6.34 -41.50
C ASP A 776 11.12 7.14 -40.23
N VAL A 777 10.10 6.81 -39.43
CA VAL A 777 9.76 7.45 -38.16
C VAL A 777 9.80 6.42 -37.05
N THR A 778 10.39 6.79 -35.93
CA THR A 778 10.38 5.98 -34.73
C THR A 778 10.03 6.84 -33.52
N LEU A 779 8.98 6.46 -32.81
CA LEU A 779 8.68 6.98 -31.48
C LEU A 779 9.26 6.01 -30.44
N HIS A 780 9.90 6.54 -29.41
CA HIS A 780 10.41 5.72 -28.33
C HIS A 780 10.07 6.35 -26.98
N TYR A 781 9.74 5.49 -26.00
CA TYR A 781 9.49 5.90 -24.63
C TYR A 781 10.84 6.01 -23.90
N ALA A 782 11.21 7.21 -23.47
CA ALA A 782 12.53 7.51 -22.93
C ALA A 782 12.47 8.15 -21.54
N SER A 783 13.56 8.02 -20.77
CA SER A 783 13.70 8.71 -19.49
C SER A 783 13.69 10.21 -19.68
N SER A 784 12.81 10.89 -18.96
CA SER A 784 12.70 12.35 -18.92
C SER A 784 13.80 12.98 -18.05
N GLY A 785 13.87 14.32 -18.04
CA GLY A 785 14.71 15.04 -17.09
C GLY A 785 14.34 14.79 -15.63
N ALA A 786 13.05 14.52 -15.35
CA ALA A 786 12.55 14.17 -14.02
C ALA A 786 13.08 12.81 -13.56
N ASP A 787 13.08 11.81 -14.45
CA ASP A 787 13.60 10.48 -14.16
C ASP A 787 15.10 10.56 -13.82
N ARG A 788 15.90 11.20 -14.65
CA ARG A 788 17.36 11.39 -14.44
C ARG A 788 17.68 12.13 -13.16
N LEU A 789 16.92 13.19 -12.83
CA LEU A 789 17.07 13.93 -11.58
C LEU A 789 16.75 13.01 -10.39
N GLY A 790 15.67 12.23 -10.47
CA GLY A 790 15.28 11.29 -9.45
C GLY A 790 16.33 10.21 -9.19
N GLU A 791 16.90 9.64 -10.25
CA GLU A 791 17.97 8.65 -10.19
C GLU A 791 19.24 9.23 -9.54
N LEU A 792 19.65 10.44 -9.93
CA LEU A 792 20.81 11.11 -9.34
C LEU A 792 20.63 11.34 -7.83
N ILE A 793 19.46 11.85 -7.41
CA ILE A 793 19.17 12.07 -6.00
C ILE A 793 19.15 10.75 -5.24
N THR A 794 18.61 9.70 -5.83
CA THR A 794 18.59 8.35 -5.23
C THR A 794 20.01 7.80 -5.04
N LEU A 795 20.88 7.96 -6.03
CA LEU A 795 22.29 7.56 -5.92
C LEU A 795 22.99 8.30 -4.78
N LEU A 796 22.80 9.62 -4.67
CA LEU A 796 23.33 10.42 -3.56
C LEU A 796 22.77 9.96 -2.21
N ALA A 797 21.49 9.58 -2.14
CA ALA A 797 20.89 9.07 -0.92
C ALA A 797 21.43 7.68 -0.52
N VAL A 798 21.72 6.81 -1.48
CA VAL A 798 22.40 5.52 -1.23
C VAL A 798 23.78 5.74 -0.64
N VAL A 799 24.58 6.66 -1.20
CA VAL A 799 25.90 7.05 -0.65
C VAL A 799 25.73 7.60 0.77
N ALA A 800 24.72 8.43 1.02
CA ALA A 800 24.42 8.96 2.35
C ALA A 800 24.06 7.85 3.35
N VAL A 801 23.29 6.82 2.96
CA VAL A 801 23.00 5.65 3.82
C VAL A 801 24.30 4.94 4.20
N VAL A 802 25.20 4.69 3.24
CA VAL A 802 26.49 4.04 3.52
C VAL A 802 27.31 4.87 4.50
N ALA A 803 27.39 6.20 4.28
CA ALA A 803 28.08 7.12 5.18
C ALA A 803 27.47 7.11 6.61
N LEU A 804 26.15 7.09 6.73
CA LEU A 804 25.45 6.98 8.02
C LEU A 804 25.73 5.65 8.75
N VAL A 805 25.76 4.53 8.03
CA VAL A 805 26.11 3.22 8.59
C VAL A 805 27.53 3.20 9.12
N VAL A 806 28.48 3.76 8.34
CA VAL A 806 29.90 3.88 8.75
C VAL A 806 30.04 4.77 9.98
N ALA A 807 29.38 5.93 9.99
CA ALA A 807 29.39 6.87 11.12
C ALA A 807 28.80 6.22 12.40
N ASP A 808 27.70 5.48 12.28
CA ASP A 808 27.09 4.77 13.42
C ASP A 808 28.01 3.64 13.94
N ARG A 809 28.78 2.95 13.10
CA ARG A 809 29.77 1.96 13.49
C ARG A 809 30.96 2.60 14.19
N ARG A 810 31.49 3.73 13.68
CA ARG A 810 32.63 4.46 14.30
C ARG A 810 32.28 4.97 15.69
N THR A 811 31.10 5.54 15.87
CA THR A 811 30.63 6.02 17.18
C THR A 811 30.42 4.89 18.20
N ARG A 812 30.10 3.67 17.75
CA ARG A 812 30.08 2.47 18.61
C ARG A 812 31.48 2.09 19.07
N ARG A 813 32.46 2.04 18.17
CA ARG A 813 33.85 1.69 18.48
C ARG A 813 34.50 2.69 19.44
N ALA A 814 34.34 4.01 19.21
CA ALA A 814 34.91 5.05 20.07
C ALA A 814 34.39 4.96 21.52
N ARG A 815 33.11 4.61 21.73
CA ARG A 815 32.56 4.40 23.07
C ARG A 815 33.09 3.15 23.76
N TRP A 816 33.41 2.09 23.02
CA TRP A 816 34.05 0.88 23.54
C TRP A 816 35.48 1.14 24.01
N ILE A 817 36.21 2.00 23.33
CA ILE A 817 37.63 2.34 23.65
C ILE A 817 37.68 3.28 24.87
N HIS A 818 36.68 4.14 25.08
CA HIS A 818 36.66 5.10 26.19
C HIS A 818 35.80 4.68 27.42
N THR A 819 35.21 3.51 27.41
CA THR A 819 34.70 2.87 28.62
C THR A 819 35.89 2.08 29.15
N PRO A 820 36.47 2.45 30.32
CA PRO A 820 37.41 1.55 30.98
C PRO A 820 36.69 0.20 31.15
N PRO A 821 37.40 -0.92 31.02
CA PRO A 821 36.79 -2.21 31.29
C PRO A 821 36.15 -2.06 32.68
N ALA A 822 34.81 -2.14 32.72
CA ALA A 822 34.16 -2.34 33.98
C ALA A 822 34.88 -3.58 34.53
N THR A 823 35.64 -3.39 35.60
CA THR A 823 36.22 -4.48 36.36
C THR A 823 35.10 -5.48 36.56
N ARG A 824 35.24 -6.56 35.82
CA ARG A 824 34.29 -7.67 35.83
C ARG A 824 34.26 -8.31 37.17
#